data_663b517a6d4dcc7dd96174461a2ef5a6
#
_entry.id   663b517a6d4dcc7dd96174461a2ef5a6
#
_cell.length_a   1.000
_cell.length_b   1.000
_cell.length_c   1.000
_cell.angle_alpha   90.00
_cell.angle_beta   90.00
_cell.angle_gamma   90.00
#
_symmetry.space_group_name_H-M   'P 1'
#
loop_
_entity.id
_entity.type
_entity.pdbx_description
1 polymer ?
#
loop_
_entity_poly.entity_id
_entity_poly.type
_entity_poly.pdbx_seq_one_letter_code
_entity_poly.pdbx_strand_id
1 'polypeptide(L)'
;MIKIQFPDQSVRTYSEGVTPFEIASSISEGLARNVLSAKFNGQIVESVTPLHENGKIQLFTWNDKEGKTAFWHSSAHVLAQALLALYPDCKLTIGPAIENGFYYDADFGTYSLTEKDLIEIEKKFLEFSRQKFEFKMRSASKVEALGFYKKEDNPFKTELIENLEDGTITFCDHADFTDLCRGGHIPNTGFIKAIKLTNIAGAYWRGDETKPQLTRVYGISFPKQKELTEYLALVQEAKKRDHRKLGKELELFTFSKKVGQGLPLWLPKGAALRERLENFLKAAQNKAGYEQVISPHIGSKELYMTSGHYEKYGADSFQPIQTPAEGEEFLLKPMNCPHHCEIYNAKPWSYRDLPKRYAEFGTVYRYEQSGELHGLTRVRGFTQDDAHIFCMPSQLDEEFKKVIDLVLYVFGSLGFENFTAQVSLRDPEKPEKYIGSSENWDLAELAIINAANEKNLDYKIETGEAAFYGPKLDFMVKDALGRQWQLGTIQVDYNLPERFDLNYKGSDNELHRPVMIHRAPFGSLERFVAILLEHTGGNFPLWLMPNQVNILCVSEKCKNYAQKVSDYLKNHEIRALLDDRNETIGKKIRESEISKVPYMIILGEKEAESETVSLRKHTEGDLGSFSIKNVSDMIKKEVKNSLTSFEV
;
A
#
# COMPACT_ATOMS: atom_id res chain seq x y z
N MET A 1 -2.65 39.59 28.07
CA MET A 1 -2.46 38.18 28.49
C MET A 1 -3.47 37.31 27.76
N ILE A 2 -3.01 36.25 27.13
CA ILE A 2 -3.88 35.28 26.40
C ILE A 2 -3.81 33.90 27.06
N LYS A 3 -4.90 33.14 26.97
CA LYS A 3 -5.00 31.78 27.50
C LYS A 3 -4.84 30.78 26.35
N ILE A 4 -3.88 29.89 26.47
CA ILE A 4 -3.57 28.86 25.46
C ILE A 4 -3.92 27.50 26.04
N GLN A 5 -4.80 26.76 25.35
CA GLN A 5 -5.18 25.40 25.69
C GLN A 5 -4.35 24.41 24.85
N PHE A 6 -3.77 23.43 25.51
CA PHE A 6 -2.96 22.37 24.89
C PHE A 6 -3.80 21.11 24.59
N PRO A 7 -3.30 20.15 23.80
CA PRO A 7 -4.00 18.90 23.48
C PRO A 7 -4.39 18.05 24.70
N ASP A 8 -3.59 18.11 25.78
CA ASP A 8 -3.85 17.45 27.07
C ASP A 8 -4.90 18.17 27.93
N GLN A 9 -5.62 19.14 27.36
CA GLN A 9 -6.61 20.03 27.99
C GLN A 9 -6.02 20.98 29.02
N SER A 10 -4.73 20.98 29.29
CA SER A 10 -4.10 21.99 30.20
C SER A 10 -4.20 23.40 29.58
N VAL A 11 -4.31 24.40 30.43
CA VAL A 11 -4.39 25.81 30.02
C VAL A 11 -3.25 26.59 30.69
N ARG A 12 -2.49 27.34 29.90
CA ARG A 12 -1.45 28.25 30.39
C ARG A 12 -1.71 29.66 29.90
N THR A 13 -1.22 30.63 30.66
CA THR A 13 -1.37 32.06 30.34
C THR A 13 -0.05 32.63 29.86
N TYR A 14 -0.06 33.34 28.75
CA TYR A 14 1.10 33.97 28.13
C TYR A 14 0.85 35.44 27.85
N SER A 15 1.89 36.21 27.59
CA SER A 15 1.76 37.58 27.09
C SER A 15 1.13 37.57 25.72
N GLU A 16 0.34 38.58 25.39
CA GLU A 16 -0.14 38.82 24.03
C GLU A 16 1.05 39.02 23.09
N GLY A 17 0.98 38.44 21.87
CA GLY A 17 2.08 38.43 20.93
C GLY A 17 3.08 37.28 21.12
N VAL A 18 2.87 36.37 22.08
CA VAL A 18 3.71 35.16 22.24
C VAL A 18 3.64 34.31 20.99
N THR A 19 4.79 33.73 20.60
CA THR A 19 4.89 32.85 19.42
C THR A 19 4.78 31.37 19.82
N PRO A 20 4.37 30.46 18.94
CA PRO A 20 4.44 29.02 19.17
C PRO A 20 5.83 28.52 19.54
N PHE A 21 6.88 29.15 19.01
CA PHE A 21 8.27 28.84 19.37
C PHE A 21 8.57 29.20 20.82
N GLU A 22 8.16 30.38 21.31
CA GLU A 22 8.31 30.80 22.71
C GLU A 22 7.49 29.91 23.66
N ILE A 23 6.29 29.51 23.24
CA ILE A 23 5.47 28.52 23.94
C ILE A 23 6.22 27.19 24.05
N ALA A 24 6.78 26.68 22.95
CA ALA A 24 7.59 25.46 22.93
C ALA A 24 8.82 25.59 23.88
N SER A 25 9.47 26.75 23.88
CA SER A 25 10.62 27.05 24.76
C SER A 25 10.22 27.03 26.24
N SER A 26 9.03 27.52 26.57
CA SER A 26 8.49 27.49 27.94
C SER A 26 8.16 26.07 28.44
N ILE A 27 7.99 25.12 27.52
CA ILE A 27 7.74 23.71 27.85
C ILE A 27 9.06 22.98 28.04
N SER A 28 9.95 23.03 27.02
CA SER A 28 11.30 22.52 27.10
C SER A 28 12.19 23.04 25.96
N GLU A 29 13.49 23.19 26.23
CA GLU A 29 14.48 23.53 25.19
C GLU A 29 14.53 22.47 24.06
N GLY A 30 14.30 21.20 24.40
CA GLY A 30 14.27 20.11 23.44
C GLY A 30 13.13 20.27 22.43
N LEU A 31 11.95 20.66 22.89
CA LEU A 31 10.80 20.92 22.03
C LEU A 31 11.04 22.16 21.16
N ALA A 32 11.56 23.24 21.72
CA ALA A 32 11.88 24.47 20.98
C ALA A 32 12.84 24.23 19.81
N ARG A 33 13.85 23.36 19.99
CA ARG A 33 14.79 23.01 18.92
C ARG A 33 14.18 22.16 17.79
N ASN A 34 13.02 21.56 18.03
CA ASN A 34 12.39 20.61 17.12
C ASN A 34 11.03 21.06 16.58
N VAL A 35 10.44 22.12 17.13
CA VAL A 35 9.16 22.66 16.65
C VAL A 35 9.34 23.27 15.26
N LEU A 36 8.50 22.84 14.31
CA LEU A 36 8.57 23.25 12.93
C LEU A 36 7.41 24.19 12.56
N SER A 37 6.20 23.89 13.04
CA SER A 37 5.00 24.68 12.82
C SER A 37 4.01 24.44 13.95
N ALA A 38 2.86 25.10 13.92
CA ALA A 38 1.79 24.87 14.90
C ALA A 38 0.42 24.95 14.23
N LYS A 39 -0.60 24.43 14.94
CA LYS A 39 -2.01 24.65 14.61
C LYS A 39 -2.63 25.46 15.72
N PHE A 40 -3.17 26.63 15.39
CA PHE A 40 -3.81 27.53 16.31
C PHE A 40 -5.25 27.77 15.87
N ASN A 41 -6.22 27.53 16.74
CA ASN A 41 -7.66 27.65 16.44
C ASN A 41 -8.08 26.97 15.13
N GLY A 42 -7.48 25.79 14.83
CA GLY A 42 -7.79 25.02 13.61
C GLY A 42 -6.97 25.41 12.38
N GLN A 43 -6.23 26.53 12.39
CA GLN A 43 -5.41 26.99 11.27
C GLN A 43 -3.92 26.68 11.49
N ILE A 44 -3.22 26.31 10.41
CA ILE A 44 -1.76 26.12 10.46
C ILE A 44 -1.12 27.51 10.51
N VAL A 45 -0.24 27.69 11.48
CA VAL A 45 0.55 28.91 11.67
C VAL A 45 2.03 28.56 11.76
N GLU A 46 2.87 29.52 11.39
CA GLU A 46 4.32 29.37 11.54
C GLU A 46 4.71 29.44 13.03
N SER A 47 5.76 28.74 13.41
CA SER A 47 6.19 28.72 14.80
C SER A 47 6.67 30.09 15.33
N VAL A 48 6.91 31.05 14.44
CA VAL A 48 7.32 32.42 14.74
C VAL A 48 6.16 33.43 14.65
N THR A 49 4.95 33.02 14.34
CA THR A 49 3.78 33.89 14.21
C THR A 49 3.31 34.37 15.59
N PRO A 50 3.18 35.68 15.84
CA PRO A 50 2.65 36.18 17.10
C PRO A 50 1.17 35.85 17.27
N LEU A 51 0.78 35.38 18.46
CA LEU A 51 -0.60 35.04 18.83
C LEU A 51 -1.22 36.17 19.68
N HIS A 52 -2.39 36.68 19.27
CA HIS A 52 -3.04 37.84 19.90
C HIS A 52 -4.36 37.53 20.61
N GLU A 53 -4.84 36.30 20.56
CA GLU A 53 -6.13 35.90 21.14
C GLU A 53 -6.01 34.58 21.93
N ASN A 54 -7.06 34.29 22.71
CA ASN A 54 -7.17 33.00 23.37
C ASN A 54 -7.39 31.90 22.35
N GLY A 55 -6.82 30.71 22.57
CA GLY A 55 -7.01 29.63 21.59
C GLY A 55 -6.45 28.28 21.99
N LYS A 56 -6.71 27.31 21.10
CA LYS A 56 -6.15 25.98 21.21
C LYS A 56 -4.91 25.89 20.32
N ILE A 57 -3.82 25.35 20.89
CA ILE A 57 -2.56 25.17 20.15
C ILE A 57 -2.16 23.70 20.10
N GLN A 58 -1.64 23.28 18.96
CA GLN A 58 -0.93 22.02 18.79
C GLN A 58 0.40 22.33 18.10
N LEU A 59 1.49 21.90 18.69
CA LEU A 59 2.86 22.10 18.17
C LEU A 59 3.28 20.87 17.35
N PHE A 60 3.87 21.11 16.19
CA PHE A 60 4.29 20.03 15.27
C PHE A 60 5.80 19.97 15.11
N THR A 61 6.30 18.75 15.14
CA THR A 61 7.71 18.42 14.98
C THR A 61 7.93 17.60 13.71
N TRP A 62 9.14 17.13 13.48
CA TRP A 62 9.45 16.22 12.35
C TRP A 62 8.68 14.89 12.37
N ASN A 63 8.20 14.46 13.53
CA ASN A 63 7.42 13.22 13.64
C ASN A 63 5.97 13.37 13.19
N ASP A 64 5.49 14.61 13.11
CA ASP A 64 4.13 14.93 12.74
C ASP A 64 4.00 15.17 11.23
N LYS A 65 2.87 14.81 10.63
CA LYS A 65 2.61 15.01 9.19
C LYS A 65 2.66 16.49 8.82
N GLU A 66 2.04 17.34 9.63
CA GLU A 66 2.01 18.79 9.43
C GLU A 66 3.40 19.41 9.55
N GLY A 67 4.21 18.91 10.48
CA GLY A 67 5.61 19.35 10.64
C GLY A 67 6.46 18.97 9.42
N LYS A 68 6.32 17.75 8.90
CA LYS A 68 6.96 17.33 7.64
C LYS A 68 6.51 18.15 6.46
N THR A 69 5.21 18.45 6.36
CA THR A 69 4.66 19.27 5.28
C THR A 69 5.29 20.66 5.29
N ALA A 70 5.36 21.32 6.45
CA ALA A 70 6.01 22.63 6.60
C ALA A 70 7.51 22.57 6.24
N PHE A 71 8.18 21.50 6.64
CA PHE A 71 9.60 21.29 6.36
C PHE A 71 9.89 21.15 4.86
N TRP A 72 9.12 20.30 4.17
CA TRP A 72 9.31 20.09 2.73
C TRP A 72 8.82 21.28 1.90
N HIS A 73 7.77 21.96 2.35
CA HIS A 73 7.34 23.21 1.73
C HIS A 73 8.45 24.28 1.79
N SER A 74 9.04 24.47 2.96
CA SER A 74 10.18 25.38 3.13
C SER A 74 11.39 24.94 2.29
N SER A 75 11.62 23.62 2.18
CA SER A 75 12.68 23.09 1.31
C SER A 75 12.42 23.37 -0.17
N ALA A 76 11.17 23.42 -0.62
CA ALA A 76 10.84 23.82 -1.98
C ALA A 76 11.22 25.27 -2.26
N HIS A 77 11.03 26.19 -1.30
CA HIS A 77 11.48 27.59 -1.45
C HIS A 77 13.01 27.72 -1.50
N VAL A 78 13.74 26.95 -0.67
CA VAL A 78 15.22 26.94 -0.73
C VAL A 78 15.70 26.33 -2.05
N LEU A 79 15.00 25.33 -2.61
CA LEU A 79 15.27 24.80 -3.93
C LEU A 79 15.05 25.88 -5.01
N ALA A 80 13.94 26.61 -4.95
CA ALA A 80 13.63 27.70 -5.88
C ALA A 80 14.71 28.77 -5.85
N GLN A 81 15.15 29.19 -4.66
CA GLN A 81 16.27 30.13 -4.51
C GLN A 81 17.57 29.60 -5.13
N ALA A 82 17.87 28.29 -4.93
CA ALA A 82 19.05 27.66 -5.51
C ALA A 82 18.99 27.59 -7.04
N LEU A 83 17.80 27.28 -7.59
CA LEU A 83 17.57 27.27 -9.04
C LEU A 83 17.78 28.65 -9.63
N LEU A 84 17.16 29.69 -9.06
CA LEU A 84 17.31 31.07 -9.57
C LEU A 84 18.76 31.60 -9.46
N ALA A 85 19.47 31.22 -8.38
CA ALA A 85 20.87 31.61 -8.20
C ALA A 85 21.83 30.99 -9.24
N LEU A 86 21.55 29.77 -9.69
CA LEU A 86 22.36 29.06 -10.70
C LEU A 86 21.87 29.32 -12.13
N TYR A 87 20.58 29.56 -12.30
CA TYR A 87 19.92 29.78 -13.58
C TYR A 87 19.06 31.05 -13.52
N PRO A 88 19.65 32.24 -13.56
CA PRO A 88 18.94 33.52 -13.35
C PRO A 88 17.77 33.76 -14.31
N ASP A 89 17.83 33.19 -15.52
CA ASP A 89 16.78 33.35 -16.54
C ASP A 89 15.60 32.37 -16.37
N CYS A 90 15.69 31.40 -15.42
CA CYS A 90 14.61 30.44 -15.21
C CYS A 90 13.36 31.14 -14.64
N LYS A 91 12.18 30.70 -15.09
CA LYS A 91 10.89 31.20 -14.58
C LYS A 91 10.30 30.19 -13.58
N LEU A 92 10.35 30.59 -12.33
CA LEU A 92 9.81 29.76 -11.22
C LEU A 92 8.29 29.72 -11.27
N THR A 93 7.68 28.56 -10.96
CA THR A 93 6.23 28.42 -10.96
C THR A 93 5.66 28.02 -9.59
N ILE A 94 5.54 26.75 -9.28
CA ILE A 94 5.00 26.23 -8.00
C ILE A 94 5.87 25.11 -7.45
N GLY A 95 5.92 25.00 -6.11
CA GLY A 95 6.69 24.00 -5.40
C GLY A 95 6.00 23.49 -4.14
N PRO A 96 5.01 22.57 -4.23
CA PRO A 96 4.36 22.01 -3.07
C PRO A 96 5.18 20.92 -2.40
N ALA A 97 4.92 20.71 -1.10
CA ALA A 97 5.23 19.46 -0.43
C ALA A 97 4.33 18.34 -0.98
N ILE A 98 4.87 17.14 -1.05
CA ILE A 98 4.16 15.91 -1.42
C ILE A 98 4.31 14.89 -0.30
N GLU A 99 3.67 13.73 -0.41
CA GLU A 99 3.66 12.70 0.64
C GLU A 99 5.06 12.31 1.15
N ASN A 100 6.05 12.23 0.24
CA ASN A 100 7.43 11.88 0.57
C ASN A 100 8.41 12.85 -0.13
N GLY A 101 8.49 14.06 0.38
CA GLY A 101 9.38 15.08 -0.14
C GLY A 101 8.65 16.28 -0.74
N PHE A 102 9.21 16.85 -1.78
CA PHE A 102 8.70 18.04 -2.46
C PHE A 102 9.16 18.07 -3.92
N TYR A 103 8.59 18.95 -4.71
CA TYR A 103 9.13 19.30 -6.01
C TYR A 103 9.07 20.81 -6.25
N TYR A 104 9.74 21.28 -7.28
CA TYR A 104 9.55 22.61 -7.82
C TYR A 104 9.51 22.56 -9.34
N ASP A 105 8.54 23.26 -9.92
CA ASP A 105 8.37 23.38 -11.36
C ASP A 105 8.97 24.72 -11.83
N ALA A 106 9.80 24.67 -12.86
CA ALA A 106 10.37 25.86 -13.45
C ALA A 106 10.53 25.72 -14.97
N ASP A 107 10.45 26.84 -15.66
CA ASP A 107 10.78 26.93 -17.08
C ASP A 107 12.23 27.40 -17.22
N PHE A 108 13.07 26.57 -17.83
CA PHE A 108 14.48 26.83 -18.09
C PHE A 108 14.72 27.29 -19.54
N GLY A 109 13.66 27.66 -20.28
CA GLY A 109 13.77 28.03 -21.69
C GLY A 109 14.34 26.90 -22.54
N THR A 110 15.49 27.15 -23.17
CA THR A 110 16.17 26.14 -24.00
C THR A 110 17.12 25.22 -23.23
N TYR A 111 17.36 25.49 -21.96
CA TYR A 111 18.27 24.67 -21.14
C TYR A 111 17.57 23.43 -20.61
N SER A 112 18.21 22.29 -20.76
CA SER A 112 17.71 21.01 -20.22
C SER A 112 18.57 20.55 -19.05
N LEU A 113 18.00 20.48 -17.86
CA LEU A 113 18.69 19.97 -16.67
C LEU A 113 19.10 18.51 -16.84
N THR A 114 20.26 18.17 -16.32
CA THR A 114 20.84 16.82 -16.30
C THR A 114 21.07 16.35 -14.85
N GLU A 115 21.39 15.08 -14.66
CA GLU A 115 21.75 14.54 -13.33
C GLU A 115 22.97 15.23 -12.72
N LYS A 116 23.89 15.76 -13.54
CA LYS A 116 25.06 16.51 -13.07
C LYS A 116 24.66 17.85 -12.46
N ASP A 117 23.68 18.51 -13.04
CA ASP A 117 23.17 19.79 -12.54
C ASP A 117 22.54 19.62 -11.16
N LEU A 118 21.89 18.49 -10.90
CA LEU A 118 21.31 18.20 -9.58
C LEU A 118 22.34 18.26 -8.45
N ILE A 119 23.57 17.84 -8.71
CA ILE A 119 24.66 17.87 -7.70
C ILE A 119 25.03 19.31 -7.36
N GLU A 120 25.13 20.19 -8.36
CA GLU A 120 25.45 21.59 -8.13
C GLU A 120 24.28 22.33 -7.44
N ILE A 121 23.05 21.99 -7.80
CA ILE A 121 21.86 22.55 -7.14
C ILE A 121 21.80 22.10 -5.67
N GLU A 122 22.09 20.81 -5.37
CA GLU A 122 22.17 20.31 -3.98
C GLU A 122 23.22 21.06 -3.16
N LYS A 123 24.39 21.34 -3.74
CA LYS A 123 25.45 22.13 -3.07
C LYS A 123 24.98 23.54 -2.76
N LYS A 124 24.37 24.22 -3.74
CA LYS A 124 23.86 25.58 -3.58
C LYS A 124 22.73 25.65 -2.58
N PHE A 125 21.82 24.68 -2.61
CA PHE A 125 20.78 24.53 -1.61
C PHE A 125 21.33 24.43 -0.19
N LEU A 126 22.34 23.58 0.05
CA LEU A 126 22.97 23.41 1.37
C LEU A 126 23.76 24.65 1.80
N GLU A 127 24.30 25.42 0.85
CA GLU A 127 24.92 26.71 1.15
C GLU A 127 23.90 27.67 1.77
N PHE A 128 22.72 27.85 1.14
CA PHE A 128 21.63 28.67 1.67
C PHE A 128 21.07 28.15 2.99
N SER A 129 20.91 26.84 3.12
CA SER A 129 20.45 26.19 4.35
C SER A 129 21.33 26.53 5.55
N ARG A 130 22.67 26.54 5.37
CA ARG A 130 23.64 26.84 6.45
C ARG A 130 23.59 28.29 6.93
N GLN A 131 23.07 29.19 6.13
CA GLN A 131 22.99 30.61 6.46
C GLN A 131 21.86 30.94 7.44
N LYS A 132 20.94 29.98 7.70
CA LYS A 132 19.85 30.09 8.66
C LYS A 132 18.90 31.28 8.40
N PHE A 133 18.57 31.53 7.15
CA PHE A 133 17.63 32.58 6.79
C PHE A 133 16.25 32.29 7.38
N GLU A 134 15.64 33.29 8.01
CA GLU A 134 14.26 33.24 8.52
C GLU A 134 13.29 33.36 7.37
N PHE A 135 12.19 32.61 7.44
CA PHE A 135 11.06 32.78 6.53
C PHE A 135 10.12 33.86 7.08
N LYS A 136 9.83 34.88 6.28
CA LYS A 136 9.01 36.03 6.68
C LYS A 136 7.83 36.16 5.74
N MET A 137 6.63 35.98 6.28
CA MET A 137 5.40 36.20 5.52
C MET A 137 5.03 37.68 5.54
N ARG A 138 4.63 38.21 4.37
CA ARG A 138 4.05 39.54 4.25
C ARG A 138 2.86 39.55 3.29
N SER A 139 1.85 40.35 3.61
CA SER A 139 0.75 40.62 2.69
C SER A 139 1.20 41.58 1.58
N ALA A 140 0.65 41.42 0.40
CA ALA A 140 0.87 42.31 -0.73
C ALA A 140 -0.47 42.62 -1.40
N SER A 141 -0.61 43.84 -1.92
CA SER A 141 -1.73 44.16 -2.78
C SER A 141 -1.57 43.48 -4.14
N LYS A 142 -2.68 43.28 -4.84
CA LYS A 142 -2.65 42.69 -6.20
C LYS A 142 -1.80 43.50 -7.16
N VAL A 143 -1.85 44.84 -7.03
CA VAL A 143 -1.04 45.75 -7.86
C VAL A 143 0.44 45.56 -7.58
N GLU A 144 0.85 45.51 -6.32
CA GLU A 144 2.24 45.24 -5.91
C GLU A 144 2.74 43.90 -6.45
N ALA A 145 1.97 42.83 -6.23
CA ALA A 145 2.32 41.47 -6.61
C ALA A 145 2.46 41.33 -8.15
N LEU A 146 1.53 41.91 -8.92
CA LEU A 146 1.61 41.93 -10.37
C LEU A 146 2.81 42.79 -10.86
N GLY A 147 3.08 43.91 -10.20
CA GLY A 147 4.23 44.75 -10.50
C GLY A 147 5.57 44.03 -10.30
N PHE A 148 5.66 43.27 -9.20
CA PHE A 148 6.87 42.48 -8.89
C PHE A 148 7.13 41.42 -9.97
N TYR A 149 6.18 40.53 -10.27
CA TYR A 149 6.41 39.45 -11.23
C TYR A 149 6.44 39.90 -12.72
N LYS A 150 5.84 41.03 -13.04
CA LYS A 150 6.04 41.65 -14.36
C LYS A 150 7.48 42.17 -14.54
N LYS A 151 8.08 42.71 -13.46
CA LYS A 151 9.49 43.12 -13.47
C LYS A 151 10.43 41.91 -13.59
N GLU A 152 10.10 40.80 -12.95
CA GLU A 152 10.82 39.52 -13.06
C GLU A 152 10.53 38.78 -14.38
N ASP A 153 9.71 39.34 -15.27
CA ASP A 153 9.27 38.72 -16.52
C ASP A 153 8.75 37.29 -16.34
N ASN A 154 7.94 37.05 -15.26
CA ASN A 154 7.41 35.76 -14.93
C ASN A 154 5.91 35.66 -15.27
N PRO A 155 5.55 35.11 -16.43
CA PRO A 155 4.16 35.02 -16.87
C PRO A 155 3.34 34.04 -16.01
N PHE A 156 3.97 32.98 -15.50
CA PHE A 156 3.29 31.93 -14.70
C PHE A 156 2.78 32.47 -13.35
N LYS A 157 3.63 33.19 -12.63
CA LYS A 157 3.26 33.84 -11.37
C LYS A 157 2.27 34.99 -11.62
N THR A 158 2.40 35.71 -12.70
CA THR A 158 1.46 36.76 -13.13
C THR A 158 0.06 36.15 -13.34
N GLU A 159 -0.06 35.03 -14.10
CA GLU A 159 -1.33 34.30 -14.31
C GLU A 159 -1.94 33.83 -13.00
N LEU A 160 -1.11 33.32 -12.06
CA LEU A 160 -1.61 32.88 -10.73
C LEU A 160 -2.22 34.04 -9.96
N ILE A 161 -1.55 35.18 -9.91
CA ILE A 161 -2.01 36.37 -9.16
C ILE A 161 -3.27 36.98 -9.79
N GLU A 162 -3.40 36.98 -11.10
CA GLU A 162 -4.60 37.47 -11.80
C GLU A 162 -5.87 36.74 -11.36
N ASN A 163 -5.76 35.47 -10.97
CA ASN A 163 -6.85 34.65 -10.48
C ASN A 163 -7.08 34.70 -8.94
N LEU A 164 -6.27 35.47 -8.20
CA LEU A 164 -6.44 35.64 -6.74
C LEU A 164 -7.23 36.92 -6.45
N GLU A 165 -7.97 36.90 -5.33
CA GLU A 165 -8.66 38.08 -4.80
C GLU A 165 -7.64 39.01 -4.12
N ASP A 166 -7.88 40.33 -4.27
CA ASP A 166 -7.05 41.34 -3.57
C ASP A 166 -7.24 41.20 -2.05
N GLY A 167 -6.16 41.33 -1.30
CA GLY A 167 -6.15 41.12 0.15
C GLY A 167 -5.88 39.65 0.60
N THR A 168 -5.87 38.68 -0.34
CA THR A 168 -5.51 37.28 -0.03
C THR A 168 -4.09 36.90 -0.47
N ILE A 169 -3.36 37.86 -1.06
CA ILE A 169 -2.04 37.63 -1.67
C ILE A 169 -0.97 37.80 -0.59
N THR A 170 -0.13 36.78 -0.43
CA THR A 170 1.00 36.80 0.50
C THR A 170 2.29 36.37 -0.19
N PHE A 171 3.38 36.95 0.25
CA PHE A 171 4.73 36.60 -0.12
C PHE A 171 5.47 35.96 1.04
N CYS A 172 6.36 35.07 0.74
CA CYS A 172 7.36 34.55 1.64
C CYS A 172 8.73 35.08 1.24
N ASP A 173 9.35 35.87 2.11
CA ASP A 173 10.70 36.39 1.94
C ASP A 173 11.70 35.60 2.78
N HIS A 174 12.87 35.24 2.22
CA HIS A 174 14.02 34.76 2.97
C HIS A 174 15.31 35.20 2.28
N ALA A 175 16.18 35.85 3.00
CA ALA A 175 17.33 36.58 2.44
C ALA A 175 16.88 37.57 1.33
N ASP A 176 17.45 37.41 0.14
CA ASP A 176 17.15 38.20 -1.06
C ASP A 176 16.11 37.53 -2.00
N PHE A 177 15.52 36.43 -1.58
CA PHE A 177 14.53 35.67 -2.35
C PHE A 177 13.10 35.93 -1.86
N THR A 178 12.21 36.19 -2.82
CA THR A 178 10.78 36.41 -2.58
C THR A 178 9.96 35.42 -3.42
N ASP A 179 9.00 34.73 -2.83
CA ASP A 179 8.08 33.87 -3.57
C ASP A 179 6.61 34.08 -3.17
N LEU A 180 5.70 33.87 -4.13
CA LEU A 180 4.24 33.84 -3.88
C LEU A 180 3.91 32.59 -3.07
N CYS A 181 3.37 32.77 -1.85
CA CYS A 181 3.15 31.67 -0.92
C CYS A 181 1.99 31.94 0.03
N ARG A 182 1.35 30.86 0.52
CA ARG A 182 0.27 30.89 1.49
C ARG A 182 0.70 30.68 2.94
N GLY A 183 2.00 30.48 3.20
CA GLY A 183 2.54 30.22 4.53
C GLY A 183 2.71 28.75 4.87
N GLY A 184 3.04 28.49 6.14
CA GLY A 184 3.30 27.13 6.62
C GLY A 184 4.78 26.76 6.54
N HIS A 185 5.68 27.65 6.98
CA HIS A 185 7.12 27.45 6.93
C HIS A 185 7.70 27.05 8.30
N ILE A 186 8.89 26.45 8.24
CA ILE A 186 9.76 26.23 9.42
C ILE A 186 10.43 27.55 9.87
N PRO A 187 10.97 27.64 11.11
CA PRO A 187 11.53 28.88 11.63
C PRO A 187 12.63 29.50 10.75
N ASN A 188 13.53 28.70 10.21
CA ASN A 188 14.59 29.15 9.32
C ASN A 188 15.19 27.99 8.52
N THR A 189 15.92 28.32 7.43
CA THR A 189 16.52 27.32 6.54
C THR A 189 17.51 26.40 7.25
N GLY A 190 18.09 26.80 8.36
CA GLY A 190 19.06 26.03 9.13
C GLY A 190 18.54 24.75 9.78
N PHE A 191 17.23 24.51 9.80
CA PHE A 191 16.65 23.22 10.19
C PHE A 191 16.91 22.14 9.14
N ILE A 192 17.09 22.51 7.87
CA ILE A 192 17.33 21.57 6.77
C ILE A 192 18.82 21.22 6.74
N LYS A 193 19.19 20.02 7.16
CA LYS A 193 20.61 19.59 7.24
C LYS A 193 21.02 18.69 6.11
N ALA A 194 20.07 18.07 5.42
CA ALA A 194 20.36 17.12 4.36
C ALA A 194 19.30 17.20 3.26
N ILE A 195 19.75 17.06 2.02
CA ILE A 195 18.90 17.05 0.83
C ILE A 195 19.40 16.01 -0.16
N LYS A 196 18.47 15.43 -0.92
CA LYS A 196 18.74 14.69 -2.15
C LYS A 196 17.72 15.10 -3.20
N LEU A 197 18.17 15.56 -4.35
CA LEU A 197 17.36 15.71 -5.54
C LEU A 197 17.28 14.34 -6.23
N THR A 198 16.06 13.86 -6.45
CA THR A 198 15.82 12.44 -6.77
C THR A 198 15.52 12.20 -8.23
N ASN A 199 14.90 13.17 -8.91
CA ASN A 199 14.47 13.00 -10.28
C ASN A 199 14.23 14.35 -10.98
N ILE A 200 14.30 14.32 -12.32
CA ILE A 200 13.87 15.41 -13.22
C ILE A 200 12.78 14.84 -14.11
N ALA A 201 11.66 15.52 -14.25
CA ALA A 201 10.56 15.13 -15.14
C ALA A 201 9.98 16.34 -15.87
N GLY A 202 9.37 16.09 -17.03
CA GLY A 202 8.53 17.08 -17.70
C GLY A 202 7.16 17.19 -16.99
N ALA A 203 6.63 18.40 -16.90
CA ALA A 203 5.27 18.64 -16.41
C ALA A 203 4.64 19.75 -17.25
N TYR A 204 3.35 19.65 -17.56
CA TYR A 204 2.63 20.72 -18.23
C TYR A 204 2.10 21.73 -17.21
N TRP A 205 2.16 23.00 -17.55
CA TRP A 205 1.61 24.06 -16.70
C TRP A 205 0.14 23.78 -16.36
N ARG A 206 -0.18 23.68 -15.06
CA ARG A 206 -1.49 23.31 -14.51
C ARG A 206 -2.04 21.94 -15.00
N GLY A 207 -1.16 21.05 -15.46
CA GLY A 207 -1.56 19.73 -15.97
C GLY A 207 -2.24 19.75 -17.33
N ASP A 208 -2.20 20.86 -18.04
CA ASP A 208 -2.83 21.05 -19.34
C ASP A 208 -1.79 20.84 -20.46
N GLU A 209 -1.95 19.79 -21.24
CA GLU A 209 -1.04 19.41 -22.34
C GLU A 209 -0.94 20.47 -23.46
N THR A 210 -1.88 21.41 -23.52
CA THR A 210 -1.84 22.54 -24.49
C THR A 210 -0.98 23.71 -24.03
N LYS A 211 -0.53 23.70 -22.77
CA LYS A 211 0.26 24.75 -22.14
C LYS A 211 1.76 24.43 -22.17
N PRO A 212 2.63 25.42 -21.88
CA PRO A 212 4.08 25.20 -21.86
C PRO A 212 4.50 24.02 -20.99
N GLN A 213 5.46 23.25 -21.49
CA GLN A 213 6.11 22.19 -20.74
C GLN A 213 7.17 22.78 -19.81
N LEU A 214 7.08 22.45 -18.55
CA LEU A 214 8.00 22.83 -17.47
C LEU A 214 8.92 21.67 -17.11
N THR A 215 10.03 22.00 -16.46
CA THR A 215 10.91 21.03 -15.82
C THR A 215 10.55 20.93 -14.35
N ARG A 216 10.18 19.74 -13.89
CA ARG A 216 9.90 19.41 -12.49
C ARG A 216 11.12 18.78 -11.85
N VAL A 217 11.62 19.38 -10.80
CA VAL A 217 12.75 18.88 -10.00
C VAL A 217 12.22 18.33 -8.68
N TYR A 218 12.34 17.02 -8.47
CA TYR A 218 11.93 16.35 -7.24
C TYR A 218 13.06 16.32 -6.23
N GLY A 219 12.73 16.54 -4.96
CA GLY A 219 13.68 16.48 -3.85
C GLY A 219 13.06 15.90 -2.58
N ILE A 220 13.95 15.42 -1.72
CA ILE A 220 13.62 15.05 -0.34
C ILE A 220 14.69 15.61 0.58
N SER A 221 14.26 16.13 1.73
CA SER A 221 15.16 16.74 2.71
C SER A 221 14.85 16.25 4.12
N PHE A 222 15.86 16.33 5.00
CA PHE A 222 15.79 15.82 6.36
C PHE A 222 16.46 16.78 7.35
N PRO A 223 16.02 16.78 8.63
CA PRO A 223 16.68 17.54 9.70
C PRO A 223 18.05 16.96 10.08
N LYS A 224 18.39 15.72 9.68
CA LYS A 224 19.66 15.08 9.96
C LYS A 224 20.19 14.28 8.78
N GLN A 225 21.50 14.34 8.53
CA GLN A 225 22.15 13.58 7.46
C GLN A 225 21.97 12.05 7.62
N LYS A 226 21.94 11.55 8.86
CA LYS A 226 21.71 10.13 9.15
C LYS A 226 20.35 9.67 8.61
N GLU A 227 19.30 10.44 8.82
CA GLU A 227 17.94 10.12 8.36
C GLU A 227 17.84 10.06 6.82
N LEU A 228 18.53 10.99 6.12
CA LEU A 228 18.63 10.92 4.66
C LEU A 228 19.37 9.65 4.21
N THR A 229 20.47 9.29 4.87
CA THR A 229 21.25 8.09 4.52
C THR A 229 20.42 6.82 4.71
N GLU A 230 19.69 6.71 5.81
CA GLU A 230 18.77 5.60 6.10
C GLU A 230 17.65 5.53 5.08
N TYR A 231 17.03 6.67 4.74
CA TYR A 231 16.00 6.75 3.72
C TYR A 231 16.51 6.29 2.34
N LEU A 232 17.68 6.77 1.92
CA LEU A 232 18.27 6.38 0.63
C LEU A 232 18.61 4.88 0.58
N ALA A 233 19.07 4.31 1.69
CA ALA A 233 19.30 2.88 1.81
C ALA A 233 17.99 2.09 1.65
N LEU A 234 16.91 2.54 2.30
CA LEU A 234 15.57 1.94 2.15
C LEU A 234 15.05 2.04 0.70
N VAL A 235 15.22 3.19 0.05
CA VAL A 235 14.83 3.37 -1.37
C VAL A 235 15.61 2.43 -2.29
N GLN A 236 16.91 2.26 -2.05
CA GLN A 236 17.73 1.32 -2.83
C GLN A 236 17.31 -0.13 -2.60
N GLU A 237 17.02 -0.49 -1.36
CA GLU A 237 16.51 -1.83 -1.03
C GLU A 237 15.14 -2.08 -1.67
N ALA A 238 14.23 -1.07 -1.62
CA ALA A 238 12.94 -1.14 -2.30
C ALA A 238 13.06 -1.39 -3.81
N LYS A 239 14.00 -0.71 -4.48
CA LYS A 239 14.26 -0.94 -5.92
C LYS A 239 14.77 -2.36 -6.22
N LYS A 240 15.56 -2.95 -5.31
CA LYS A 240 16.02 -4.35 -5.46
C LYS A 240 14.88 -5.34 -5.29
N ARG A 241 13.93 -5.05 -4.39
CA ARG A 241 12.80 -5.91 -4.04
C ARG A 241 11.56 -5.67 -4.89
N ASP A 242 11.58 -4.73 -5.83
CA ASP A 242 10.44 -4.43 -6.70
C ASP A 242 9.89 -5.72 -7.35
N HIS A 243 8.61 -6.02 -7.09
CA HIS A 243 7.97 -7.27 -7.54
C HIS A 243 7.99 -7.44 -9.05
N ARG A 244 8.01 -6.33 -9.83
CA ARG A 244 8.09 -6.38 -11.30
C ARG A 244 9.45 -6.89 -11.76
N LYS A 245 10.52 -6.47 -11.07
CA LYS A 245 11.89 -6.94 -11.32
C LYS A 245 12.04 -8.39 -10.87
N LEU A 246 11.71 -8.68 -9.61
CA LEU A 246 11.82 -10.04 -9.06
C LEU A 246 10.90 -11.02 -9.77
N GLY A 247 9.68 -10.63 -10.13
CA GLY A 247 8.74 -11.46 -10.87
C GLY A 247 9.28 -11.88 -12.25
N LYS A 248 10.00 -10.98 -12.92
CA LYS A 248 10.68 -11.28 -14.18
C LYS A 248 11.90 -12.19 -13.97
N GLU A 249 12.75 -11.88 -12.99
CA GLU A 249 13.97 -12.66 -12.68
C GLU A 249 13.63 -14.09 -12.22
N LEU A 250 12.56 -14.25 -11.45
CA LEU A 250 12.08 -15.55 -10.96
C LEU A 250 11.10 -16.24 -11.92
N GLU A 251 10.78 -15.63 -13.05
CA GLU A 251 9.85 -16.17 -14.07
C GLU A 251 8.45 -16.48 -13.51
N LEU A 252 7.87 -15.55 -12.72
CA LEU A 252 6.59 -15.76 -12.08
C LEU A 252 5.41 -15.28 -12.92
N PHE A 253 5.53 -14.11 -13.56
CA PHE A 253 4.46 -13.52 -14.38
C PHE A 253 5.01 -12.58 -15.44
N THR A 254 4.16 -12.24 -16.41
CA THR A 254 4.45 -11.25 -17.44
C THR A 254 3.21 -10.50 -17.86
N PHE A 255 3.39 -9.40 -18.60
CA PHE A 255 2.32 -8.63 -19.23
C PHE A 255 2.54 -8.60 -20.74
N SER A 256 1.44 -8.62 -21.51
CA SER A 256 1.48 -8.52 -22.97
C SER A 256 0.55 -7.41 -23.45
N LYS A 257 1.05 -6.55 -24.33
CA LYS A 257 0.22 -5.53 -25.00
C LYS A 257 -0.93 -6.13 -25.81
N LYS A 258 -0.74 -7.36 -26.35
CA LYS A 258 -1.78 -8.08 -27.12
C LYS A 258 -2.90 -8.61 -26.24
N VAL A 259 -2.61 -8.97 -24.97
CA VAL A 259 -3.61 -9.40 -24.00
C VAL A 259 -4.36 -8.20 -23.43
N GLY A 260 -3.65 -7.10 -23.19
CA GLY A 260 -4.20 -5.87 -22.64
C GLY A 260 -3.46 -5.40 -21.38
N GLN A 261 -3.59 -4.11 -21.09
CA GLN A 261 -2.99 -3.52 -19.90
C GLN A 261 -3.71 -3.96 -18.63
N GLY A 262 -2.95 -4.24 -17.57
CA GLY A 262 -3.51 -4.64 -16.28
C GLY A 262 -4.08 -6.06 -16.25
N LEU A 263 -3.74 -6.91 -17.23
CA LEU A 263 -4.12 -8.32 -17.29
C LEU A 263 -2.86 -9.20 -17.21
N PRO A 264 -2.49 -9.67 -16.00
CA PRO A 264 -1.27 -10.46 -15.80
C PRO A 264 -1.39 -11.87 -16.40
N LEU A 265 -0.29 -12.35 -16.99
CA LEU A 265 -0.12 -13.73 -17.42
C LEU A 265 0.80 -14.43 -16.41
N TRP A 266 0.28 -15.43 -15.72
CA TRP A 266 1.05 -16.26 -14.82
C TRP A 266 1.89 -17.27 -15.58
N LEU A 267 3.20 -17.25 -15.37
CA LEU A 267 4.11 -18.22 -15.90
C LEU A 267 4.11 -19.51 -15.04
N PRO A 268 4.66 -20.65 -15.50
CA PRO A 268 4.55 -21.92 -14.77
C PRO A 268 4.94 -21.88 -13.29
N LYS A 269 6.03 -21.17 -12.95
CA LYS A 269 6.46 -21.02 -11.55
C LYS A 269 5.49 -20.15 -10.74
N GLY A 270 4.97 -19.09 -11.34
CA GLY A 270 3.97 -18.23 -10.72
C GLY A 270 2.62 -18.92 -10.56
N ALA A 271 2.19 -19.68 -11.56
CA ALA A 271 0.97 -20.50 -11.46
C ALA A 271 1.09 -21.52 -10.31
N ALA A 272 2.24 -22.19 -10.20
CA ALA A 272 2.51 -23.11 -9.11
C ALA A 272 2.55 -22.44 -7.72
N LEU A 273 3.08 -21.21 -7.62
CA LEU A 273 3.06 -20.41 -6.40
C LEU A 273 1.60 -20.07 -6.00
N ARG A 274 0.83 -19.60 -6.97
CA ARG A 274 -0.58 -19.25 -6.81
C ARG A 274 -1.42 -20.45 -6.35
N GLU A 275 -1.27 -21.59 -7.00
CA GLU A 275 -1.95 -22.85 -6.65
C GLU A 275 -1.68 -23.27 -5.19
N ARG A 276 -0.45 -23.08 -4.70
CA ARG A 276 -0.11 -23.38 -3.30
C ARG A 276 -0.77 -22.44 -2.32
N LEU A 277 -0.84 -21.16 -2.60
CA LEU A 277 -1.57 -20.20 -1.78
C LEU A 277 -3.06 -20.55 -1.75
N GLU A 278 -3.65 -20.87 -2.91
CA GLU A 278 -5.04 -21.29 -3.00
C GLU A 278 -5.31 -22.57 -2.19
N ASN A 279 -4.46 -23.60 -2.35
CA ASN A 279 -4.61 -24.87 -1.64
C ASN A 279 -4.41 -24.73 -0.11
N PHE A 280 -3.45 -23.89 0.30
CA PHE A 280 -3.21 -23.56 1.70
C PHE A 280 -4.49 -22.97 2.36
N LEU A 281 -5.07 -21.95 1.72
CA LEU A 281 -6.25 -21.31 2.27
C LEU A 281 -7.50 -22.20 2.17
N LYS A 282 -7.68 -22.94 1.07
CA LYS A 282 -8.77 -23.93 0.93
C LYS A 282 -8.74 -24.99 2.03
N ALA A 283 -7.56 -25.46 2.40
CA ALA A 283 -7.40 -26.42 3.49
C ALA A 283 -7.86 -25.85 4.84
N ALA A 284 -7.47 -24.59 5.13
CA ALA A 284 -7.92 -23.89 6.34
C ALA A 284 -9.44 -23.62 6.31
N GLN A 285 -9.97 -23.19 5.17
CA GLN A 285 -11.40 -22.94 4.96
C GLN A 285 -12.23 -24.20 5.17
N ASN A 286 -11.81 -25.33 4.56
CA ASN A 286 -12.51 -26.61 4.73
C ASN A 286 -12.55 -27.03 6.21
N LYS A 287 -11.44 -26.86 6.93
CA LYS A 287 -11.37 -27.13 8.37
C LYS A 287 -12.31 -26.21 9.19
N ALA A 288 -12.47 -24.95 8.76
CA ALA A 288 -13.39 -23.98 9.35
C ALA A 288 -14.85 -24.12 8.86
N GLY A 289 -15.18 -25.17 8.10
CA GLY A 289 -16.55 -25.46 7.66
C GLY A 289 -17.05 -24.60 6.50
N TYR A 290 -16.15 -24.05 5.66
CA TYR A 290 -16.55 -23.39 4.42
C TYR A 290 -16.80 -24.39 3.30
N GLU A 291 -17.85 -24.14 2.53
CA GLU A 291 -18.20 -24.86 1.31
C GLU A 291 -17.68 -24.10 0.09
N GLN A 292 -16.92 -24.79 -0.77
CA GLN A 292 -16.38 -24.17 -1.98
C GLN A 292 -17.46 -24.02 -3.03
N VAL A 293 -17.56 -22.84 -3.64
CA VAL A 293 -18.46 -22.51 -4.74
C VAL A 293 -17.68 -21.95 -5.91
N ILE A 294 -18.27 -21.90 -7.09
CA ILE A 294 -17.67 -21.31 -8.31
C ILE A 294 -18.76 -20.51 -9.01
N SER A 295 -18.51 -19.22 -9.22
CA SER A 295 -19.42 -18.35 -9.93
C SER A 295 -18.87 -17.99 -11.33
N PRO A 296 -19.76 -17.72 -12.31
CA PRO A 296 -19.35 -17.32 -13.66
C PRO A 296 -18.67 -15.95 -13.67
N HIS A 297 -17.87 -15.68 -14.72
CA HIS A 297 -17.15 -14.40 -14.88
C HIS A 297 -18.04 -13.24 -15.30
N ILE A 298 -19.22 -13.53 -15.82
CA ILE A 298 -20.22 -12.55 -16.25
C ILE A 298 -21.55 -12.80 -15.55
N GLY A 299 -22.33 -11.77 -15.38
CA GLY A 299 -23.69 -11.83 -14.86
C GLY A 299 -24.57 -10.81 -15.57
N SER A 300 -25.91 -10.98 -15.51
CA SER A 300 -26.84 -10.01 -16.06
C SER A 300 -26.63 -8.64 -15.39
N LYS A 301 -26.84 -7.57 -16.13
CA LYS A 301 -26.77 -6.20 -15.59
C LYS A 301 -27.72 -6.01 -14.40
N GLU A 302 -28.88 -6.63 -14.46
CA GLU A 302 -29.90 -6.58 -13.40
C GLU A 302 -29.36 -7.08 -12.04
N LEU A 303 -28.55 -8.15 -12.04
CA LEU A 303 -27.90 -8.67 -10.82
C LEU A 303 -27.08 -7.57 -10.10
N TYR A 304 -26.35 -6.76 -10.88
CA TYR A 304 -25.50 -5.70 -10.33
C TYR A 304 -26.28 -4.40 -10.06
N MET A 305 -27.43 -4.19 -10.68
CA MET A 305 -28.39 -3.15 -10.30
C MET A 305 -29.04 -3.50 -8.96
N THR A 306 -29.49 -4.73 -8.80
CA THR A 306 -30.06 -5.22 -7.53
C THR A 306 -29.10 -5.04 -6.38
N SER A 307 -27.84 -5.40 -6.54
CA SER A 307 -26.82 -5.25 -5.51
C SER A 307 -26.34 -3.80 -5.30
N GLY A 308 -26.66 -2.86 -6.19
CA GLY A 308 -26.18 -1.46 -6.15
C GLY A 308 -24.77 -1.25 -6.70
N HIS A 309 -24.06 -2.31 -7.11
CA HIS A 309 -22.70 -2.19 -7.62
C HIS A 309 -22.64 -1.44 -8.95
N TYR A 310 -23.63 -1.59 -9.82
CA TYR A 310 -23.66 -0.91 -11.12
C TYR A 310 -23.68 0.62 -10.97
N GLU A 311 -24.46 1.13 -10.04
CA GLU A 311 -24.56 2.57 -9.78
C GLU A 311 -23.32 3.16 -9.11
N LYS A 312 -22.73 2.41 -8.17
CA LYS A 312 -21.59 2.89 -7.36
C LYS A 312 -20.23 2.73 -8.04
N TYR A 313 -20.06 1.71 -8.88
CA TYR A 313 -18.79 1.42 -9.59
C TYR A 313 -18.85 1.75 -11.08
N GLY A 314 -19.88 2.46 -11.57
CA GLY A 314 -20.12 2.65 -13.00
C GLY A 314 -18.92 3.16 -13.80
N ALA A 315 -18.13 4.08 -13.24
CA ALA A 315 -16.91 4.59 -13.87
C ALA A 315 -15.74 3.59 -13.87
N ASP A 316 -15.69 2.70 -12.86
CA ASP A 316 -14.63 1.71 -12.66
C ASP A 316 -15.05 0.31 -13.15
N SER A 317 -16.16 0.19 -13.86
CA SER A 317 -16.64 -1.04 -14.46
C SER A 317 -16.33 -1.08 -15.96
N PHE A 318 -16.07 -2.28 -16.49
CA PHE A 318 -16.13 -2.47 -17.93
C PHE A 318 -17.54 -2.18 -18.43
N GLN A 319 -17.65 -1.61 -19.63
CA GLN A 319 -18.95 -1.34 -20.23
C GLN A 319 -19.76 -2.63 -20.42
N PRO A 320 -21.11 -2.57 -20.36
CA PRO A 320 -21.96 -3.73 -20.58
C PRO A 320 -21.69 -4.41 -21.92
N ILE A 321 -21.64 -5.73 -21.88
CA ILE A 321 -21.53 -6.58 -23.08
C ILE A 321 -22.91 -6.73 -23.68
N GLN A 322 -23.08 -6.27 -24.90
CA GLN A 322 -24.28 -6.45 -25.68
C GLN A 322 -24.34 -7.86 -26.25
N THR A 323 -25.49 -8.49 -26.23
CA THR A 323 -25.76 -9.78 -26.91
C THR A 323 -26.57 -9.59 -28.17
N PRO A 324 -26.71 -10.63 -29.00
CA PRO A 324 -27.62 -10.57 -30.16
C PRO A 324 -29.12 -10.40 -29.81
N ALA A 325 -29.48 -10.70 -28.55
CA ALA A 325 -30.85 -10.48 -28.06
C ALA A 325 -31.03 -9.02 -27.65
N GLU A 326 -32.05 -8.35 -28.21
CA GLU A 326 -32.35 -6.94 -27.93
C GLU A 326 -32.68 -6.74 -26.43
N GLY A 327 -31.99 -5.79 -25.78
CA GLY A 327 -32.19 -5.46 -24.38
C GLY A 327 -31.47 -6.38 -23.38
N GLU A 328 -30.77 -7.42 -23.84
CA GLU A 328 -29.98 -8.29 -22.97
C GLU A 328 -28.57 -7.78 -22.82
N GLU A 329 -28.17 -7.42 -21.59
CA GLU A 329 -26.85 -6.90 -21.25
C GLU A 329 -26.20 -7.71 -20.13
N PHE A 330 -24.92 -8.03 -20.29
CA PHE A 330 -24.09 -8.66 -19.28
C PHE A 330 -22.95 -7.76 -18.86
N LEU A 331 -22.45 -7.95 -17.64
CA LEU A 331 -21.25 -7.30 -17.12
C LEU A 331 -20.20 -8.34 -16.75
N LEU A 332 -18.94 -8.00 -16.97
CA LEU A 332 -17.84 -8.66 -16.26
C LEU A 332 -18.02 -8.37 -14.76
N LYS A 333 -18.04 -9.40 -13.93
CA LYS A 333 -18.31 -9.24 -12.50
C LYS A 333 -17.25 -8.35 -11.81
N PRO A 334 -17.65 -7.23 -11.18
CA PRO A 334 -16.74 -6.41 -10.39
C PRO A 334 -16.54 -6.94 -8.98
N MET A 335 -17.46 -7.83 -8.51
CA MET A 335 -17.51 -8.41 -7.17
C MET A 335 -18.18 -9.80 -7.25
N ASN A 336 -17.89 -10.68 -6.27
CA ASN A 336 -18.46 -12.03 -6.19
C ASN A 336 -19.74 -12.10 -5.34
N CYS A 337 -19.94 -11.16 -4.42
CA CYS A 337 -21.03 -11.17 -3.44
C CYS A 337 -22.45 -11.32 -4.06
N PRO A 338 -22.81 -10.67 -5.21
CA PRO A 338 -24.14 -10.86 -5.78
C PRO A 338 -24.41 -12.32 -6.20
N HIS A 339 -23.40 -13.01 -6.72
CA HIS A 339 -23.52 -14.42 -7.09
C HIS A 339 -23.69 -15.33 -5.87
N HIS A 340 -23.00 -15.03 -4.74
CA HIS A 340 -23.16 -15.81 -3.52
C HIS A 340 -24.54 -15.60 -2.88
N CYS A 341 -25.14 -14.41 -3.03
CA CYS A 341 -26.53 -14.19 -2.64
C CYS A 341 -27.50 -15.09 -3.45
N GLU A 342 -27.28 -15.20 -4.77
CA GLU A 342 -28.08 -16.09 -5.61
C GLU A 342 -27.85 -17.58 -5.28
N ILE A 343 -26.63 -17.98 -4.94
CA ILE A 343 -26.34 -19.35 -4.45
C ILE A 343 -27.08 -19.62 -3.14
N TYR A 344 -27.12 -18.65 -2.23
CA TYR A 344 -27.88 -18.77 -0.98
C TYR A 344 -29.39 -18.93 -1.29
N ASN A 345 -29.94 -18.15 -2.20
CA ASN A 345 -31.33 -18.20 -2.61
C ASN A 345 -31.74 -19.47 -3.37
N ALA A 346 -30.78 -20.30 -3.81
CA ALA A 346 -31.07 -21.51 -4.59
C ALA A 346 -31.94 -22.54 -3.84
N LYS A 347 -32.08 -22.44 -2.52
CA LYS A 347 -32.97 -23.28 -1.70
C LYS A 347 -33.38 -22.58 -0.40
N PRO A 348 -34.48 -23.02 0.25
CA PRO A 348 -34.89 -22.51 1.56
C PRO A 348 -33.93 -22.98 2.67
N TRP A 349 -33.75 -22.15 3.68
CA TRP A 349 -32.94 -22.40 4.85
C TRP A 349 -33.75 -22.30 6.15
N SER A 350 -33.30 -23.03 7.20
CA SER A 350 -33.79 -22.87 8.56
C SER A 350 -32.69 -22.37 9.48
N TYR A 351 -33.04 -21.87 10.66
CA TYR A 351 -32.08 -21.43 11.67
C TYR A 351 -31.07 -22.54 12.07
N ARG A 352 -31.42 -23.83 11.86
CA ARG A 352 -30.54 -24.97 12.13
C ARG A 352 -29.46 -25.16 11.09
N ASP A 353 -29.63 -24.61 9.91
CA ASP A 353 -28.68 -24.71 8.78
C ASP A 353 -27.64 -23.61 8.82
N LEU A 354 -27.86 -22.55 9.63
CA LEU A 354 -26.96 -21.41 9.76
C LEU A 354 -25.94 -21.60 10.88
N PRO A 355 -24.71 -21.08 10.73
CA PRO A 355 -24.24 -20.25 9.64
C PRO A 355 -23.89 -21.03 8.38
N LYS A 356 -24.20 -20.45 7.20
CA LYS A 356 -23.71 -20.92 5.90
C LYS A 356 -22.49 -20.12 5.47
N ARG A 357 -21.43 -20.83 5.05
CA ARG A 357 -20.16 -20.23 4.70
C ARG A 357 -19.77 -20.67 3.30
N TYR A 358 -19.86 -19.77 2.29
CA TYR A 358 -19.41 -20.02 0.93
C TYR A 358 -18.07 -19.34 0.65
N ALA A 359 -17.16 -20.03 -0.03
CA ALA A 359 -15.85 -19.51 -0.38
C ALA A 359 -15.50 -19.83 -1.83
N GLU A 360 -14.89 -18.90 -2.52
CA GLU A 360 -14.28 -19.12 -3.84
C GLU A 360 -12.99 -18.32 -4.02
N PHE A 361 -12.11 -18.78 -4.89
CA PHE A 361 -11.11 -17.93 -5.52
C PHE A 361 -11.74 -17.35 -6.78
N GLY A 362 -12.49 -16.25 -6.59
CA GLY A 362 -13.32 -15.65 -7.63
C GLY A 362 -12.56 -14.55 -8.37
N THR A 363 -12.44 -14.67 -9.71
CA THR A 363 -11.83 -13.63 -10.54
C THR A 363 -12.84 -12.51 -10.79
N VAL A 364 -12.44 -11.28 -10.51
CA VAL A 364 -13.24 -10.06 -10.72
C VAL A 364 -12.50 -9.09 -11.64
N TYR A 365 -13.23 -8.14 -12.22
CA TYR A 365 -12.74 -7.23 -13.25
C TYR A 365 -13.14 -5.79 -12.93
N ARG A 366 -12.15 -4.88 -12.94
CA ARG A 366 -12.37 -3.45 -12.74
C ARG A 366 -11.62 -2.64 -13.79
N TYR A 367 -12.24 -1.62 -14.33
CA TYR A 367 -11.61 -0.77 -15.33
C TYR A 367 -10.78 0.31 -14.65
N GLU A 368 -9.65 -0.13 -14.07
CA GLU A 368 -8.67 0.82 -13.51
C GLU A 368 -8.07 1.68 -14.63
N GLN A 369 -7.88 2.98 -14.37
CA GLN A 369 -7.29 3.89 -15.34
C GLN A 369 -5.85 3.49 -15.64
N SER A 370 -5.39 3.69 -16.90
CA SER A 370 -4.06 3.22 -17.32
C SER A 370 -2.91 3.84 -16.54
N GLY A 371 -3.06 5.08 -16.07
CA GLY A 371 -2.07 5.77 -15.22
C GLY A 371 -1.96 5.23 -13.80
N GLU A 372 -2.93 4.45 -13.34
CA GLU A 372 -2.96 3.85 -12.00
C GLU A 372 -2.41 2.42 -11.95
N LEU A 373 -2.29 1.77 -13.11
CA LEU A 373 -1.82 0.39 -13.20
C LEU A 373 -0.36 0.25 -12.74
N HIS A 374 -0.11 -0.69 -11.84
CA HIS A 374 1.22 -0.87 -11.26
C HIS A 374 1.55 -2.34 -10.98
N GLY A 375 2.21 -3.01 -11.93
CA GLY A 375 2.58 -4.42 -11.81
C GLY A 375 1.39 -5.30 -11.40
N LEU A 376 1.56 -6.13 -10.38
CA LEU A 376 0.49 -6.93 -9.78
C LEU A 376 -0.30 -6.20 -8.68
N THR A 377 0.18 -5.06 -8.17
CA THR A 377 -0.49 -4.35 -7.06
C THR A 377 -1.75 -3.64 -7.49
N ARG A 378 -1.86 -3.23 -8.78
CA ARG A 378 -3.05 -2.63 -9.35
C ARG A 378 -3.27 -3.11 -10.78
N VAL A 379 -4.27 -3.94 -10.97
CA VAL A 379 -4.58 -4.68 -12.20
C VAL A 379 -6.06 -4.57 -12.56
N ARG A 380 -6.42 -4.89 -13.79
CA ARG A 380 -7.80 -4.87 -14.27
C ARG A 380 -8.55 -6.19 -14.10
N GLY A 381 -7.83 -7.30 -14.00
CA GLY A 381 -8.39 -8.62 -13.70
C GLY A 381 -7.60 -9.24 -12.55
N PHE A 382 -8.26 -9.60 -11.46
CA PHE A 382 -7.63 -10.18 -10.28
C PHE A 382 -8.53 -11.20 -9.60
N THR A 383 -7.93 -12.08 -8.83
CA THR A 383 -8.63 -13.14 -8.11
C THR A 383 -8.69 -12.80 -6.63
N GLN A 384 -9.91 -12.79 -6.07
CA GLN A 384 -10.12 -12.63 -4.64
C GLN A 384 -10.30 -14.01 -3.99
N ASP A 385 -9.73 -14.19 -2.81
CA ASP A 385 -10.03 -15.30 -1.90
C ASP A 385 -11.29 -15.01 -1.10
N ASP A 386 -12.36 -14.80 -1.84
CA ASP A 386 -13.59 -14.24 -1.37
C ASP A 386 -14.47 -15.28 -0.66
N ALA A 387 -15.07 -14.91 0.45
CA ALA A 387 -16.08 -15.73 1.07
C ALA A 387 -17.14 -14.90 1.78
N HIS A 388 -18.33 -15.50 1.85
CA HIS A 388 -19.50 -14.89 2.43
C HIS A 388 -20.13 -15.85 3.44
N ILE A 389 -20.38 -15.33 4.64
CA ILE A 389 -21.01 -16.06 5.72
C ILE A 389 -22.40 -15.48 5.90
N PHE A 390 -23.42 -16.33 5.80
CA PHE A 390 -24.80 -15.98 6.09
C PHE A 390 -25.14 -16.56 7.46
N CYS A 391 -25.41 -15.69 8.44
CA CYS A 391 -25.62 -16.12 9.82
C CYS A 391 -26.84 -15.42 10.45
N MET A 392 -27.32 -15.95 11.54
CA MET A 392 -28.29 -15.25 12.37
C MET A 392 -27.62 -14.04 13.06
N PRO A 393 -28.35 -12.96 13.36
CA PRO A 393 -27.80 -11.84 14.14
C PRO A 393 -27.14 -12.28 15.46
N SER A 394 -27.67 -13.31 16.12
CA SER A 394 -27.10 -13.87 17.35
C SER A 394 -25.79 -14.62 17.17
N GLN A 395 -25.42 -15.00 15.94
CA GLN A 395 -24.18 -15.70 15.61
C GLN A 395 -23.09 -14.74 15.11
N LEU A 396 -23.43 -13.48 14.82
CA LEU A 396 -22.54 -12.52 14.18
C LEU A 396 -21.20 -12.35 14.90
N ASP A 397 -21.24 -12.15 16.20
CA ASP A 397 -20.06 -11.90 17.03
C ASP A 397 -19.08 -13.09 17.00
N GLU A 398 -19.60 -14.30 17.19
CA GLU A 398 -18.80 -15.53 17.16
C GLU A 398 -18.18 -15.78 15.77
N GLU A 399 -18.97 -15.62 14.71
CA GLU A 399 -18.50 -15.83 13.34
C GLU A 399 -17.46 -14.79 12.94
N PHE A 400 -17.65 -13.53 13.34
CA PHE A 400 -16.68 -12.47 13.07
C PHE A 400 -15.33 -12.75 13.72
N LYS A 401 -15.31 -13.22 14.98
CA LYS A 401 -14.08 -13.62 15.70
C LYS A 401 -13.36 -14.78 15.04
N LYS A 402 -14.10 -15.80 14.56
CA LYS A 402 -13.51 -16.92 13.80
C LYS A 402 -12.85 -16.45 12.50
N VAL A 403 -13.42 -15.45 11.84
CA VAL A 403 -12.81 -14.86 10.65
C VAL A 403 -11.52 -14.13 10.99
N ILE A 404 -11.47 -13.38 12.10
CA ILE A 404 -10.22 -12.75 12.58
C ILE A 404 -9.15 -13.84 12.79
N ASP A 405 -9.46 -14.94 13.46
CA ASP A 405 -8.51 -16.03 13.70
C ASP A 405 -7.97 -16.63 12.39
N LEU A 406 -8.83 -16.79 11.38
CA LEU A 406 -8.41 -17.26 10.06
C LEU A 406 -7.43 -16.26 9.38
N VAL A 407 -7.69 -14.96 9.47
CA VAL A 407 -6.80 -13.93 8.91
C VAL A 407 -5.44 -13.95 9.62
N LEU A 408 -5.44 -14.00 10.94
CA LEU A 408 -4.21 -14.08 11.75
C LEU A 408 -3.39 -15.34 11.44
N TYR A 409 -4.05 -16.48 11.26
CA TYR A 409 -3.41 -17.72 10.82
C TYR A 409 -2.71 -17.57 9.46
N VAL A 410 -3.39 -16.95 8.49
CA VAL A 410 -2.85 -16.72 7.15
C VAL A 410 -1.59 -15.84 7.23
N PHE A 411 -1.65 -14.74 7.97
CA PHE A 411 -0.52 -13.82 8.10
C PHE A 411 0.67 -14.46 8.82
N GLY A 412 0.44 -15.15 9.93
CA GLY A 412 1.48 -15.84 10.68
C GLY A 412 2.20 -16.91 9.84
N SER A 413 1.45 -17.69 9.05
CA SER A 413 2.03 -18.72 8.15
C SER A 413 2.88 -18.15 7.00
N LEU A 414 2.79 -16.85 6.72
CA LEU A 414 3.50 -16.17 5.64
C LEU A 414 4.54 -15.15 6.15
N GLY A 415 4.70 -15.07 7.49
CA GLY A 415 5.69 -14.21 8.12
C GLY A 415 5.31 -12.74 8.22
N PHE A 416 4.01 -12.41 8.11
CA PHE A 416 3.51 -11.06 8.35
C PHE A 416 3.16 -10.88 9.84
N GLU A 417 4.16 -10.49 10.62
CA GLU A 417 4.01 -10.29 12.07
C GLU A 417 3.65 -8.84 12.45
N ASN A 418 3.99 -7.88 11.58
CA ASN A 418 3.79 -6.46 11.82
C ASN A 418 2.58 -5.93 11.05
N PHE A 419 1.41 -5.96 11.66
CA PHE A 419 0.20 -5.35 11.12
C PHE A 419 -0.50 -4.47 12.17
N THR A 420 -1.31 -3.55 11.69
CA THR A 420 -2.23 -2.74 12.49
C THR A 420 -3.62 -2.94 11.92
N ALA A 421 -4.60 -3.16 12.76
CA ALA A 421 -5.98 -3.22 12.32
C ALA A 421 -6.54 -1.78 12.11
N GLN A 422 -7.44 -1.63 11.14
CA GLN A 422 -8.16 -0.38 10.88
C GLN A 422 -9.65 -0.65 10.87
N VAL A 423 -10.37 -0.07 11.82
CA VAL A 423 -11.84 -0.08 11.86
C VAL A 423 -12.34 1.10 11.05
N SER A 424 -12.90 0.81 9.88
CA SER A 424 -13.40 1.82 8.94
C SER A 424 -14.90 1.99 9.10
N LEU A 425 -15.31 3.16 9.60
CA LEU A 425 -16.69 3.53 9.90
C LEU A 425 -17.26 4.45 8.81
N ARG A 426 -18.60 4.58 8.79
CA ARG A 426 -19.28 5.55 7.91
C ARG A 426 -18.91 7.00 8.27
N ASP A 427 -19.07 7.90 7.30
CA ASP A 427 -18.96 9.35 7.49
C ASP A 427 -20.36 9.89 7.86
N PRO A 428 -20.61 10.32 9.11
CA PRO A 428 -21.92 10.82 9.52
C PRO A 428 -22.30 12.13 8.81
N GLU A 429 -21.32 12.87 8.25
CA GLU A 429 -21.55 14.11 7.51
C GLU A 429 -21.94 13.88 6.04
N LYS A 430 -21.80 12.63 5.54
CA LYS A 430 -22.06 12.24 4.14
C LYS A 430 -22.90 10.97 4.05
N PRO A 431 -24.11 10.94 4.63
CA PRO A 431 -24.96 9.74 4.68
C PRO A 431 -25.37 9.24 3.29
N GLU A 432 -25.41 10.10 2.28
CA GLU A 432 -25.75 9.75 0.89
C GLU A 432 -24.75 8.80 0.22
N LYS A 433 -23.56 8.65 0.78
CA LYS A 433 -22.57 7.66 0.29
C LYS A 433 -22.95 6.23 0.61
N TYR A 434 -23.81 6.01 1.60
CA TYR A 434 -24.09 4.71 2.19
C TYR A 434 -25.52 4.27 1.90
N ILE A 435 -25.74 2.94 1.83
CA ILE A 435 -27.05 2.34 1.67
C ILE A 435 -27.52 1.72 3.00
N GLY A 436 -28.85 1.55 3.17
CA GLY A 436 -29.44 0.91 4.34
C GLY A 436 -29.86 1.86 5.45
N SER A 437 -30.39 1.31 6.55
CA SER A 437 -30.87 2.08 7.69
C SER A 437 -29.74 2.45 8.66
N SER A 438 -29.94 3.54 9.41
CA SER A 438 -28.97 3.97 10.42
C SER A 438 -28.80 2.91 11.51
N GLU A 439 -29.89 2.25 11.92
CA GLU A 439 -29.89 1.20 12.93
C GLU A 439 -29.02 0.01 12.54
N ASN A 440 -29.07 -0.42 11.27
CA ASN A 440 -28.24 -1.50 10.75
C ASN A 440 -26.75 -1.11 10.78
N TRP A 441 -26.44 0.14 10.47
CA TRP A 441 -25.09 0.65 10.55
C TRP A 441 -24.56 0.70 11.99
N ASP A 442 -25.36 1.19 12.93
CA ASP A 442 -24.98 1.24 14.35
C ASP A 442 -24.68 -0.16 14.90
N LEU A 443 -25.51 -1.16 14.57
CA LEU A 443 -25.31 -2.57 14.96
C LEU A 443 -24.03 -3.14 14.36
N ALA A 444 -23.78 -2.90 13.07
CA ALA A 444 -22.62 -3.40 12.37
C ALA A 444 -21.30 -2.78 12.89
N GLU A 445 -21.28 -1.45 13.09
CA GLU A 445 -20.13 -0.73 13.63
C GLU A 445 -19.78 -1.19 15.04
N LEU A 446 -20.80 -1.35 15.90
CA LEU A 446 -20.61 -1.84 17.26
C LEU A 446 -20.07 -3.28 17.28
N ALA A 447 -20.57 -4.16 16.43
CA ALA A 447 -20.11 -5.55 16.35
C ALA A 447 -18.62 -5.64 15.98
N ILE A 448 -18.16 -4.85 15.01
CA ILE A 448 -16.74 -4.82 14.61
C ILE A 448 -15.86 -4.31 15.73
N ILE A 449 -16.24 -3.20 16.39
CA ILE A 449 -15.48 -2.61 17.50
C ILE A 449 -15.37 -3.61 18.67
N ASN A 450 -16.46 -4.25 19.04
CA ASN A 450 -16.47 -5.24 20.12
C ASN A 450 -15.55 -6.43 19.80
N ALA A 451 -15.65 -7.00 18.61
CA ALA A 451 -14.81 -8.11 18.19
C ALA A 451 -13.31 -7.73 18.15
N ALA A 452 -12.97 -6.53 17.69
CA ALA A 452 -11.59 -6.04 17.70
C ALA A 452 -11.04 -5.90 19.13
N ASN A 453 -11.84 -5.38 20.06
CA ASN A 453 -11.48 -5.27 21.47
C ASN A 453 -11.30 -6.63 22.13
N GLU A 454 -12.22 -7.57 21.95
CA GLU A 454 -12.14 -8.90 22.54
C GLU A 454 -10.96 -9.74 22.01
N LYS A 455 -10.58 -9.51 20.75
CA LYS A 455 -9.39 -10.13 20.15
C LYS A 455 -8.09 -9.37 20.49
N ASN A 456 -8.15 -8.30 21.29
CA ASN A 456 -7.01 -7.46 21.68
C ASN A 456 -6.21 -6.97 20.46
N LEU A 457 -6.88 -6.60 19.38
CA LEU A 457 -6.21 -6.06 18.20
C LEU A 457 -5.72 -4.65 18.49
N ASP A 458 -4.50 -4.34 18.04
CA ASP A 458 -4.02 -2.96 17.94
C ASP A 458 -4.70 -2.30 16.72
N TYR A 459 -5.71 -1.44 16.95
CA TYR A 459 -6.49 -0.87 15.87
C TYR A 459 -6.64 0.65 15.96
N LYS A 460 -6.89 1.25 14.80
CA LYS A 460 -7.29 2.64 14.62
C LYS A 460 -8.70 2.71 14.09
N ILE A 461 -9.42 3.77 14.44
CA ILE A 461 -10.72 4.10 13.84
C ILE A 461 -10.49 5.15 12.76
N GLU A 462 -11.00 4.88 11.56
CA GLU A 462 -10.99 5.80 10.41
C GLU A 462 -12.43 6.03 9.94
N THR A 463 -12.88 7.27 10.04
CA THR A 463 -14.24 7.69 9.65
C THR A 463 -14.28 8.05 8.17
N GLY A 464 -15.29 7.56 7.46
CA GLY A 464 -15.47 7.83 6.03
C GLY A 464 -14.85 6.79 5.09
N GLU A 465 -14.14 5.79 5.62
CA GLU A 465 -13.46 4.73 4.87
C GLU A 465 -14.27 3.42 4.77
N ALA A 466 -15.49 3.38 5.31
CA ALA A 466 -16.38 2.23 5.18
C ALA A 466 -16.78 1.98 3.71
N ALA A 467 -17.11 0.73 3.38
CA ALA A 467 -17.76 0.41 2.12
C ALA A 467 -19.18 1.01 2.08
N PHE A 468 -19.71 1.22 0.88
CA PHE A 468 -21.04 1.83 0.75
C PHE A 468 -22.18 1.00 1.38
N TYR A 469 -21.95 -0.29 1.60
CA TYR A 469 -22.92 -1.27 2.13
C TYR A 469 -22.66 -1.72 3.57
N GLY A 470 -21.50 -1.40 4.14
CA GLY A 470 -21.19 -1.78 5.52
C GLY A 470 -19.82 -1.35 6.02
N PRO A 471 -19.63 -1.29 7.34
CA PRO A 471 -18.34 -1.02 7.95
C PRO A 471 -17.38 -2.19 7.78
N LYS A 472 -16.08 -1.94 7.93
CA LYS A 472 -15.05 -2.95 7.69
C LYS A 472 -13.91 -2.91 8.71
N LEU A 473 -13.31 -4.07 8.93
CA LEU A 473 -12.05 -4.24 9.63
C LEU A 473 -10.98 -4.60 8.60
N ASP A 474 -10.06 -3.68 8.36
CA ASP A 474 -8.95 -3.86 7.44
C ASP A 474 -7.67 -4.19 8.20
N PHE A 475 -6.85 -5.07 7.64
CA PHE A 475 -5.54 -5.40 8.18
C PHE A 475 -4.45 -4.71 7.35
N MET A 476 -3.82 -3.71 7.97
CA MET A 476 -2.76 -2.91 7.39
C MET A 476 -1.42 -3.53 7.72
N VAL A 477 -0.86 -4.29 6.79
CA VAL A 477 0.41 -5.00 6.95
C VAL A 477 1.57 -4.08 6.59
N LYS A 478 2.64 -4.09 7.38
CA LYS A 478 3.92 -3.46 7.03
C LYS A 478 4.83 -4.47 6.37
N ASP A 479 5.29 -4.14 5.17
CA ASP A 479 6.31 -4.94 4.50
C ASP A 479 7.71 -4.76 5.13
N ALA A 480 8.69 -5.51 4.67
CA ALA A 480 10.08 -5.43 5.17
C ALA A 480 10.75 -4.05 4.97
N LEU A 481 10.12 -3.16 4.20
CA LEU A 481 10.57 -1.79 3.95
C LEU A 481 9.79 -0.75 4.77
N GLY A 482 8.86 -1.22 5.62
CA GLY A 482 8.01 -0.37 6.47
C GLY A 482 6.83 0.29 5.74
N ARG A 483 6.55 -0.07 4.46
CA ARG A 483 5.39 0.43 3.71
C ARG A 483 4.13 -0.28 4.18
N GLN A 484 3.04 0.46 4.35
CA GLN A 484 1.74 -0.10 4.73
C GLN A 484 0.94 -0.54 3.51
N TRP A 485 0.34 -1.71 3.61
CA TRP A 485 -0.51 -2.31 2.60
C TRP A 485 -1.79 -2.85 3.23
N GLN A 486 -2.93 -2.46 2.69
CA GLN A 486 -4.19 -3.12 3.02
C GLN A 486 -4.22 -4.48 2.34
N LEU A 487 -4.27 -5.54 3.13
CA LEU A 487 -4.40 -6.93 2.68
C LEU A 487 -5.77 -7.49 3.08
N GLY A 488 -5.87 -8.13 4.22
CA GLY A 488 -7.11 -8.75 4.68
C GLY A 488 -8.20 -7.75 5.00
N THR A 489 -9.44 -8.09 4.65
CA THR A 489 -10.63 -7.29 4.96
C THR A 489 -11.75 -8.19 5.45
N ILE A 490 -12.48 -7.74 6.48
CA ILE A 490 -13.71 -8.34 6.99
C ILE A 490 -14.76 -7.24 7.05
N GLN A 491 -15.98 -7.53 6.54
CA GLN A 491 -17.07 -6.54 6.47
C GLN A 491 -18.36 -7.14 6.98
N VAL A 492 -19.17 -6.36 7.68
CA VAL A 492 -20.52 -6.72 8.11
C VAL A 492 -21.52 -6.04 7.22
N ASP A 493 -22.47 -6.80 6.70
CA ASP A 493 -23.44 -6.32 5.72
C ASP A 493 -24.87 -6.80 6.07
N TYR A 494 -25.72 -5.85 6.35
CA TYR A 494 -27.17 -6.05 6.50
C TYR A 494 -27.95 -5.70 5.24
N ASN A 495 -27.30 -5.05 4.27
CA ASN A 495 -27.97 -4.42 3.12
C ASN A 495 -28.14 -5.38 1.94
N LEU A 496 -27.12 -6.14 1.56
CA LEU A 496 -27.26 -7.14 0.48
C LEU A 496 -28.30 -8.22 0.82
N PRO A 497 -28.35 -8.79 2.03
CA PRO A 497 -29.43 -9.69 2.41
C PRO A 497 -30.83 -9.11 2.21
N GLU A 498 -31.03 -7.82 2.48
CA GLU A 498 -32.30 -7.14 2.25
C GLU A 498 -32.59 -6.93 0.75
N ARG A 499 -31.61 -6.47 -0.03
CA ARG A 499 -31.76 -6.20 -1.47
C ARG A 499 -32.01 -7.46 -2.31
N PHE A 500 -31.46 -8.60 -1.88
CA PHE A 500 -31.65 -9.91 -2.50
C PHE A 500 -32.80 -10.72 -1.89
N ASP A 501 -33.54 -10.15 -0.95
CA ASP A 501 -34.63 -10.81 -0.21
C ASP A 501 -34.21 -12.16 0.39
N LEU A 502 -33.00 -12.25 0.95
CA LEU A 502 -32.49 -13.47 1.56
C LEU A 502 -33.24 -13.75 2.87
N ASN A 503 -33.69 -14.98 3.05
CA ASN A 503 -34.48 -15.36 4.23
C ASN A 503 -34.06 -16.73 4.79
N TYR A 504 -34.27 -16.94 6.10
CA TYR A 504 -34.26 -18.24 6.74
C TYR A 504 -35.48 -18.37 7.67
N LYS A 505 -35.93 -19.60 7.88
CA LYS A 505 -37.04 -19.89 8.79
C LYS A 505 -36.53 -20.02 10.23
N GLY A 506 -37.03 -19.17 11.12
CA GLY A 506 -36.70 -19.15 12.55
C GLY A 506 -37.30 -20.31 13.36
N SER A 507 -36.91 -20.39 14.62
CA SER A 507 -37.49 -21.33 15.57
C SER A 507 -38.98 -21.02 15.93
N ASP A 508 -39.41 -19.79 15.71
CA ASP A 508 -40.77 -19.28 15.81
C ASP A 508 -41.63 -19.61 14.60
N ASN A 509 -41.05 -20.26 13.59
CA ASN A 509 -41.68 -20.60 12.32
C ASN A 509 -41.94 -19.43 11.37
N GLU A 510 -41.38 -18.22 11.69
CA GLU A 510 -41.44 -17.02 10.84
C GLU A 510 -40.19 -16.90 9.97
N LEU A 511 -40.27 -16.06 8.94
CA LEU A 511 -39.11 -15.72 8.08
C LEU A 511 -38.29 -14.59 8.69
N HIS A 512 -36.98 -14.80 8.78
CA HIS A 512 -36.03 -13.83 9.28
C HIS A 512 -34.93 -13.54 8.27
N ARG A 513 -34.37 -12.35 8.34
CA ARG A 513 -33.26 -11.88 7.49
C ARG A 513 -31.91 -12.32 8.09
N PRO A 514 -31.02 -13.01 7.34
CA PRO A 514 -29.67 -13.25 7.81
C PRO A 514 -28.82 -11.97 7.77
N VAL A 515 -27.73 -11.95 8.54
CA VAL A 515 -26.63 -11.01 8.41
C VAL A 515 -25.56 -11.63 7.54
N MET A 516 -24.89 -10.84 6.72
CA MET A 516 -23.82 -11.31 5.86
C MET A 516 -22.45 -10.77 6.34
N ILE A 517 -21.44 -11.65 6.38
CA ILE A 517 -20.05 -11.26 6.61
C ILE A 517 -19.28 -11.55 5.34
N HIS A 518 -18.62 -10.52 4.80
CA HIS A 518 -17.67 -10.66 3.70
C HIS A 518 -16.26 -10.77 4.28
N ARG A 519 -15.44 -11.64 3.71
CA ARG A 519 -14.03 -11.70 4.12
C ARG A 519 -13.12 -12.13 2.98
N ALA A 520 -11.92 -11.56 2.95
CA ALA A 520 -10.84 -11.90 2.03
C ALA A 520 -9.49 -11.73 2.74
N PRO A 521 -8.89 -12.79 3.33
CA PRO A 521 -7.58 -12.72 3.99
C PRO A 521 -6.43 -12.23 3.12
N PHE A 522 -6.34 -12.69 1.87
CA PHE A 522 -5.36 -12.19 0.91
C PHE A 522 -5.82 -10.89 0.24
N GLY A 523 -7.13 -10.68 0.11
CA GLY A 523 -7.73 -9.66 -0.72
C GLY A 523 -7.60 -9.99 -2.20
N SER A 524 -6.79 -9.26 -2.96
CA SER A 524 -6.39 -9.64 -4.31
C SER A 524 -5.17 -10.54 -4.25
N LEU A 525 -5.25 -11.74 -4.80
CA LEU A 525 -4.15 -12.71 -4.85
C LEU A 525 -2.94 -12.14 -5.62
N GLU A 526 -3.19 -11.36 -6.68
CA GLU A 526 -2.17 -10.66 -7.46
C GLU A 526 -1.41 -9.65 -6.58
N ARG A 527 -2.13 -8.77 -5.89
CA ARG A 527 -1.55 -7.80 -4.96
C ARG A 527 -0.82 -8.50 -3.82
N PHE A 528 -1.41 -9.54 -3.27
CA PHE A 528 -0.81 -10.31 -2.18
C PHE A 528 0.53 -10.93 -2.60
N VAL A 529 0.61 -11.56 -3.77
CA VAL A 529 1.87 -12.11 -4.31
C VAL A 529 2.90 -11.01 -4.55
N ALA A 530 2.50 -9.85 -5.06
CA ALA A 530 3.42 -8.72 -5.20
C ALA A 530 4.03 -8.29 -3.86
N ILE A 531 3.18 -8.12 -2.84
CA ILE A 531 3.62 -7.70 -1.50
C ILE A 531 4.48 -8.78 -0.83
N LEU A 532 4.09 -10.04 -0.94
CA LEU A 532 4.85 -11.17 -0.42
C LEU A 532 6.23 -11.27 -1.09
N LEU A 533 6.29 -11.04 -2.40
CA LEU A 533 7.52 -11.05 -3.18
C LEU A 533 8.47 -9.91 -2.74
N GLU A 534 7.94 -8.71 -2.51
CA GLU A 534 8.72 -7.58 -2.01
C GLU A 534 9.12 -7.74 -0.54
N HIS A 535 8.22 -8.29 0.30
CA HIS A 535 8.47 -8.57 1.71
C HIS A 535 9.61 -9.57 1.89
N THR A 536 9.55 -10.71 1.21
CA THR A 536 10.54 -11.79 1.30
C THR A 536 11.78 -11.54 0.42
N GLY A 537 11.74 -10.55 -0.47
CA GLY A 537 12.74 -10.35 -1.52
C GLY A 537 12.85 -11.58 -2.45
N GLY A 538 11.78 -12.34 -2.62
CA GLY A 538 11.72 -13.57 -3.42
C GLY A 538 12.16 -14.84 -2.69
N ASN A 539 12.58 -14.76 -1.42
CA ASN A 539 12.89 -15.90 -0.57
C ASN A 539 11.63 -16.37 0.15
N PHE A 540 10.73 -17.03 -0.55
CA PHE A 540 9.48 -17.52 0.02
C PHE A 540 9.72 -18.59 1.08
N PRO A 541 8.77 -18.77 2.04
CA PRO A 541 8.77 -19.93 2.91
C PRO A 541 8.89 -21.23 2.14
N LEU A 542 9.61 -22.21 2.68
CA LEU A 542 9.96 -23.46 1.97
C LEU A 542 8.74 -24.23 1.44
N TRP A 543 7.61 -24.20 2.20
CA TRP A 543 6.37 -24.84 1.77
C TRP A 543 5.76 -24.21 0.52
N LEU A 544 6.02 -22.90 0.30
CA LEU A 544 5.45 -22.14 -0.79
C LEU A 544 6.33 -22.11 -2.05
N MET A 545 7.64 -22.37 -1.90
CA MET A 545 8.59 -22.33 -3.05
C MET A 545 8.15 -23.25 -4.20
N PRO A 546 8.13 -22.77 -5.46
CA PRO A 546 7.87 -23.62 -6.64
C PRO A 546 8.81 -24.81 -6.74
N ASN A 547 10.10 -24.56 -6.57
CA ASN A 547 11.14 -25.58 -6.46
C ASN A 547 11.79 -25.50 -5.09
N GLN A 548 11.76 -26.59 -4.32
CA GLN A 548 12.38 -26.64 -3.00
C GLN A 548 13.83 -27.05 -3.06
N VAL A 549 14.16 -27.87 -4.06
CA VAL A 549 15.50 -28.45 -4.26
C VAL A 549 15.88 -28.42 -5.72
N ASN A 550 17.09 -27.96 -6.04
CA ASN A 550 17.74 -28.22 -7.32
C ASN A 550 18.77 -29.33 -7.15
N ILE A 551 18.72 -30.35 -8.00
CA ILE A 551 19.68 -31.47 -8.05
C ILE A 551 20.64 -31.18 -9.18
N LEU A 552 21.90 -30.93 -8.84
CA LEU A 552 22.94 -30.47 -9.75
C LEU A 552 23.94 -31.60 -10.06
N CYS A 553 23.92 -32.15 -11.27
CA CYS A 553 24.90 -33.12 -11.70
C CYS A 553 26.22 -32.45 -12.07
N VAL A 554 27.33 -32.95 -11.54
CA VAL A 554 28.69 -32.50 -11.89
C VAL A 554 29.13 -33.04 -13.25
N SER A 555 28.78 -34.29 -13.56
CA SER A 555 29.16 -34.98 -14.81
C SER A 555 28.08 -35.94 -15.28
N GLU A 556 28.18 -36.41 -16.51
CA GLU A 556 27.25 -37.43 -17.07
C GLU A 556 27.23 -38.76 -16.28
N LYS A 557 28.34 -39.11 -15.65
CA LYS A 557 28.45 -40.37 -14.88
C LYS A 557 27.50 -40.46 -13.68
N CYS A 558 27.13 -39.32 -13.11
CA CYS A 558 26.21 -39.28 -11.95
C CYS A 558 24.74 -39.12 -12.34
N LYS A 559 24.38 -39.00 -13.63
CA LYS A 559 22.98 -38.78 -14.07
C LYS A 559 22.00 -39.86 -13.56
N ASN A 560 22.40 -41.14 -13.64
CA ASN A 560 21.54 -42.23 -13.16
C ASN A 560 21.25 -42.14 -11.65
N TYR A 561 22.26 -41.79 -10.88
CA TYR A 561 22.07 -41.56 -9.42
C TYR A 561 21.22 -40.31 -9.15
N ALA A 562 21.48 -39.23 -9.87
CA ALA A 562 20.71 -38.01 -9.76
C ALA A 562 19.21 -38.21 -10.09
N GLN A 563 18.92 -39.07 -11.08
CA GLN A 563 17.54 -39.46 -11.38
C GLN A 563 16.90 -40.20 -10.21
N LYS A 564 17.61 -41.18 -9.61
CA LYS A 564 17.13 -41.92 -8.41
C LYS A 564 16.85 -40.94 -7.24
N VAL A 565 17.74 -39.98 -7.01
CA VAL A 565 17.57 -38.94 -5.98
C VAL A 565 16.35 -38.08 -6.30
N SER A 566 16.16 -37.67 -7.54
CA SER A 566 14.99 -36.89 -8.00
C SER A 566 13.69 -37.65 -7.78
N ASP A 567 13.64 -38.89 -8.17
CA ASP A 567 12.44 -39.75 -8.04
C ASP A 567 12.13 -40.03 -6.56
N TYR A 568 13.16 -40.25 -5.73
CA TYR A 568 12.98 -40.37 -4.29
C TYR A 568 12.35 -39.13 -3.68
N LEU A 569 12.86 -37.93 -3.96
CA LEU A 569 12.32 -36.67 -3.44
C LEU A 569 10.89 -36.43 -3.91
N LYS A 570 10.60 -36.65 -5.19
CA LYS A 570 9.24 -36.52 -5.76
C LYS A 570 8.24 -37.47 -5.11
N ASN A 571 8.63 -38.74 -4.90
CA ASN A 571 7.80 -39.73 -4.20
C ASN A 571 7.53 -39.36 -2.74
N HIS A 572 8.35 -38.48 -2.17
CA HIS A 572 8.19 -37.94 -0.83
C HIS A 572 7.56 -36.53 -0.81
N GLU A 573 6.93 -36.12 -1.93
CA GLU A 573 6.23 -34.83 -2.12
C GLU A 573 7.15 -33.60 -2.01
N ILE A 574 8.46 -33.77 -2.23
CA ILE A 574 9.42 -32.67 -2.29
C ILE A 574 9.61 -32.26 -3.76
N ARG A 575 9.41 -30.98 -4.02
CA ARG A 575 9.51 -30.40 -5.36
C ARG A 575 10.96 -30.19 -5.75
N ALA A 576 11.50 -31.20 -6.44
CA ALA A 576 12.88 -31.23 -6.88
C ALA A 576 12.97 -31.05 -8.40
N LEU A 577 13.92 -30.22 -8.85
CA LEU A 577 14.27 -30.03 -10.25
C LEU A 577 15.66 -30.60 -10.49
N LEU A 578 15.77 -31.55 -11.47
CA LEU A 578 17.04 -32.10 -11.90
C LEU A 578 17.65 -31.18 -12.97
N ASP A 579 18.88 -30.69 -12.71
CA ASP A 579 19.72 -29.97 -13.68
C ASP A 579 20.85 -30.88 -14.16
N ASP A 580 20.59 -31.59 -15.24
CA ASP A 580 21.52 -32.48 -15.91
C ASP A 580 22.21 -31.87 -17.16
N ARG A 581 22.05 -30.54 -17.34
CA ARG A 581 22.68 -29.81 -18.45
C ARG A 581 24.19 -29.95 -18.43
N ASN A 582 24.82 -29.93 -19.61
CA ASN A 582 26.28 -29.93 -19.74
C ASN A 582 26.85 -28.52 -19.47
N GLU A 583 26.85 -28.12 -18.21
CA GLU A 583 27.33 -26.82 -17.72
C GLU A 583 28.21 -27.01 -16.50
N THR A 584 29.08 -26.03 -16.22
CA THR A 584 29.93 -26.09 -15.02
C THR A 584 29.10 -26.02 -13.74
N ILE A 585 29.52 -26.77 -12.72
CA ILE A 585 28.81 -26.80 -11.44
C ILE A 585 28.69 -25.39 -10.80
N GLY A 586 29.71 -24.56 -10.95
CA GLY A 586 29.69 -23.17 -10.46
C GLY A 586 28.61 -22.33 -11.13
N LYS A 587 28.34 -22.54 -12.45
CA LYS A 587 27.24 -21.88 -13.16
C LYS A 587 25.88 -22.36 -12.65
N LYS A 588 25.69 -23.66 -12.49
CA LYS A 588 24.46 -24.26 -11.97
C LYS A 588 24.13 -23.78 -10.55
N ILE A 589 25.14 -23.72 -9.66
CA ILE A 589 24.98 -23.16 -8.31
C ILE A 589 24.57 -21.69 -8.39
N ARG A 590 25.27 -20.87 -9.20
CA ARG A 590 24.95 -19.44 -9.36
C ARG A 590 23.52 -19.22 -9.87
N GLU A 591 23.07 -19.99 -10.85
CA GLU A 591 21.71 -19.90 -11.40
C GLU A 591 20.66 -20.31 -10.35
N SER A 592 20.95 -21.33 -9.54
CA SER A 592 20.10 -21.74 -8.41
C SER A 592 20.00 -20.64 -7.32
N GLU A 593 21.12 -20.00 -7.00
CA GLU A 593 21.18 -18.85 -6.06
C GLU A 593 20.38 -17.65 -6.59
N ILE A 594 20.51 -17.32 -7.89
CA ILE A 594 19.73 -16.24 -8.53
C ILE A 594 18.23 -16.56 -8.50
N SER A 595 17.88 -17.83 -8.77
CA SER A 595 16.49 -18.30 -8.72
C SER A 595 15.98 -18.54 -7.30
N LYS A 596 16.79 -18.24 -6.27
CA LYS A 596 16.46 -18.33 -4.84
C LYS A 596 15.93 -19.71 -4.41
N VAL A 597 16.45 -20.77 -5.03
CA VAL A 597 16.05 -22.13 -4.67
C VAL A 597 16.63 -22.47 -3.29
N PRO A 598 15.80 -22.85 -2.30
CA PRO A 598 16.25 -23.01 -0.91
C PRO A 598 17.36 -24.02 -0.71
N TYR A 599 17.28 -25.17 -1.39
CA TYR A 599 18.26 -26.23 -1.28
C TYR A 599 18.86 -26.63 -2.64
N MET A 600 20.13 -26.95 -2.66
CA MET A 600 20.83 -27.52 -3.80
C MET A 600 21.47 -28.82 -3.35
N ILE A 601 21.25 -29.88 -4.10
CA ILE A 601 21.91 -31.17 -3.97
C ILE A 601 22.94 -31.26 -5.07
N ILE A 602 24.22 -31.41 -4.72
CA ILE A 602 25.33 -31.54 -5.66
C ILE A 602 25.75 -33.01 -5.70
N LEU A 603 25.80 -33.57 -6.89
CA LEU A 603 26.08 -34.98 -7.11
C LEU A 603 27.25 -35.15 -8.07
N GLY A 604 28.32 -35.75 -7.59
CA GLY A 604 29.47 -36.22 -8.35
C GLY A 604 29.61 -37.74 -8.29
N GLU A 605 30.75 -38.24 -8.78
CA GLU A 605 31.05 -39.67 -8.75
C GLU A 605 31.17 -40.20 -7.33
N LYS A 606 31.76 -39.41 -6.43
CA LYS A 606 31.91 -39.76 -5.00
C LYS A 606 30.59 -39.95 -4.30
N GLU A 607 29.63 -39.03 -4.51
CA GLU A 607 28.28 -39.13 -3.94
C GLU A 607 27.53 -40.33 -4.50
N ALA A 608 27.72 -40.63 -5.80
CA ALA A 608 27.08 -41.80 -6.42
C ALA A 608 27.63 -43.13 -5.90
N GLU A 609 28.94 -43.21 -5.62
CA GLU A 609 29.61 -44.42 -5.06
C GLU A 609 29.24 -44.64 -3.59
N SER A 610 29.12 -43.57 -2.82
CA SER A 610 28.80 -43.64 -1.37
C SER A 610 27.31 -43.62 -1.07
N GLU A 611 26.45 -43.52 -2.08
CA GLU A 611 24.98 -43.33 -1.95
C GLU A 611 24.57 -42.17 -1.05
N THR A 612 25.37 -41.08 -1.05
CA THR A 612 25.13 -39.85 -0.29
C THR A 612 24.81 -38.68 -1.22
N VAL A 613 24.47 -37.52 -0.65
CA VAL A 613 24.25 -36.27 -1.35
C VAL A 613 24.99 -35.15 -0.65
N SER A 614 25.70 -34.30 -1.38
CA SER A 614 26.23 -33.05 -0.85
C SER A 614 25.17 -31.99 -0.86
N LEU A 615 24.78 -31.49 0.31
CA LEU A 615 23.68 -30.54 0.49
C LEU A 615 24.23 -29.10 0.67
N ARG A 616 23.63 -28.16 -0.06
CA ARG A 616 23.89 -26.74 0.07
C ARG A 616 22.58 -25.99 0.30
N LYS A 617 22.58 -24.99 1.16
CA LYS A 617 21.43 -24.13 1.40
C LYS A 617 21.69 -22.73 0.85
N HIS A 618 20.66 -22.12 0.28
CA HIS A 618 20.70 -20.77 -0.28
C HIS A 618 21.24 -19.78 0.77
N THR A 619 22.20 -18.93 0.40
CA THR A 619 22.91 -17.97 1.22
C THR A 619 23.76 -18.53 2.38
N GLU A 620 23.49 -19.74 2.89
CA GLU A 620 24.25 -20.34 4.00
C GLU A 620 25.47 -21.16 3.51
N GLY A 621 25.43 -21.63 2.28
CA GLY A 621 26.53 -22.38 1.70
C GLY A 621 26.44 -23.89 1.89
N ASP A 622 27.61 -24.56 1.93
CA ASP A 622 27.72 -26.01 2.03
C ASP A 622 27.39 -26.50 3.46
N LEU A 623 26.47 -27.44 3.55
CA LEU A 623 26.04 -28.06 4.80
C LEU A 623 26.70 -29.43 5.03
N GLY A 624 27.44 -29.97 4.04
CA GLY A 624 28.09 -31.27 4.10
C GLY A 624 27.32 -32.41 3.44
N SER A 625 27.72 -33.62 3.71
CA SER A 625 27.18 -34.85 3.08
C SER A 625 26.13 -35.53 3.97
N PHE A 626 25.03 -35.96 3.37
CA PHE A 626 23.91 -36.60 4.03
C PHE A 626 23.36 -37.79 3.25
N SER A 627 22.59 -38.66 3.90
CA SER A 627 21.71 -39.59 3.19
C SER A 627 20.52 -38.86 2.61
N ILE A 628 19.99 -39.30 1.47
CA ILE A 628 18.81 -38.67 0.86
C ILE A 628 17.59 -38.71 1.79
N LYS A 629 17.45 -39.72 2.62
CA LYS A 629 16.42 -39.83 3.64
C LYS A 629 16.51 -38.68 4.65
N ASN A 630 17.71 -38.40 5.17
CA ASN A 630 17.92 -37.33 6.15
C ASN A 630 17.58 -35.97 5.55
N VAL A 631 17.93 -35.72 4.28
CA VAL A 631 17.57 -34.48 3.56
C VAL A 631 16.05 -34.38 3.42
N SER A 632 15.38 -35.46 3.04
CA SER A 632 13.91 -35.49 2.92
C SER A 632 13.25 -35.18 4.27
N ASP A 633 13.70 -35.82 5.35
CA ASP A 633 13.14 -35.62 6.70
C ASP A 633 13.38 -34.19 7.19
N MET A 634 14.54 -33.60 6.90
CA MET A 634 14.91 -32.22 7.24
C MET A 634 14.00 -31.21 6.54
N ILE A 635 13.78 -31.38 5.24
CA ILE A 635 12.90 -30.50 4.43
C ILE A 635 11.46 -30.60 4.93
N LYS A 636 10.95 -31.82 5.16
CA LYS A 636 9.59 -32.01 5.68
C LYS A 636 9.39 -31.39 7.06
N LYS A 637 10.40 -31.51 7.93
CA LYS A 637 10.36 -30.89 9.26
C LYS A 637 10.36 -29.36 9.18
N GLU A 638 11.17 -28.77 8.29
CA GLU A 638 11.20 -27.32 8.08
C GLU A 638 9.86 -26.82 7.53
N VAL A 639 9.29 -27.51 6.53
CA VAL A 639 7.94 -27.21 6.02
C VAL A 639 6.89 -27.26 7.11
N LYS A 640 6.89 -28.32 7.94
CA LYS A 640 5.92 -28.45 9.03
C LYS A 640 6.06 -27.35 10.08
N ASN A 641 7.29 -26.97 10.42
CA ASN A 641 7.55 -25.95 11.43
C ASN A 641 7.24 -24.52 10.94
N SER A 642 7.24 -24.29 9.63
CA SER A 642 6.92 -22.99 9.04
C SER A 642 5.42 -22.72 8.91
N LEU A 643 4.58 -23.75 9.07
CA LEU A 643 3.12 -23.61 9.09
C LEU A 643 2.67 -23.54 10.55
N THR A 644 2.04 -22.43 10.94
CA THR A 644 1.39 -22.32 12.24
C THR A 644 0.23 -23.32 12.37
N SER A 645 -0.12 -23.74 13.57
CA SER A 645 -1.31 -24.57 13.78
C SER A 645 -2.56 -23.70 13.66
N PHE A 646 -3.52 -24.11 12.83
CA PHE A 646 -4.85 -23.52 12.77
C PHE A 646 -5.81 -24.44 13.56
N GLU A 647 -6.21 -23.98 14.72
CA GLU A 647 -7.22 -24.63 15.56
C GLU A 647 -8.55 -23.89 15.37
N VAL A 648 -9.62 -24.67 15.09
CA VAL A 648 -10.97 -24.14 14.83
C VAL A 648 -11.81 -24.24 16.08
#